data_ba2b04506d1e6086f170713d92926d04
#
_entry.id   ba2b04506d1e6086f170713d92926d04
#
_cell.length_a   1.000
_cell.length_b   1.000
_cell.length_c   1.000
_cell.angle_alpha   90.00
_cell.angle_beta   90.00
_cell.angle_gamma   90.00
#
_symmetry.space_group_name_H-M   'P 1'
#
loop_
_entity.id
_entity.type
_entity.pdbx_description
1 polymer ?
#
loop_
_entity_poly.entity_id
_entity_poly.type
_entity_poly.pdbx_seq_one_letter_code
_entity_poly.pdbx_strand_id
1 'polypeptide(L)'
;MMSLSFRFLLLTLCATSHIAHTQTEADSLLRAFGYPASDTAAVLALYDAAYELEPARPQTALAIYQKGAAWSKMIGYDNGAGKAHNYAGIVWFSMGQIDSALSEATQSLPFFEKAGNRRSLAASLNNIGNCHNVWNNAPEAIRHYQEANAIYESLGEPLNVITNLNNIGVLLTRNRNYEQAERYLKDALERAQKTKFAPGLADVNLNLGVLEESRREYGKAIAYFQNAATHYQQLGQINHLANTHSNIGWGYNLLGDYDRALAELRVAQNLLDTLDLPREKANLAANLSAVHNNRGDHRLARQIATDALPAAEAVGDLTLQKRLLENLALSCEKLGDFVAAAKHYRQLTDLERQLFDSEKNTQLLTLERQYETSKKERQILAQQLQLQQKSTQNRMMLLLIFALLVAGVAVALWLRSRLRFNQRIAAQQAEIQEQRIREMQQEQKLLAMDAMLNGQEEERKRIAKDLHDGLGGLLTTIKLHFNVIQEQVRQLEALKAYQRAGEMIDDACDEVRRISHNMMPSGLARFGLIAALDDLAETLRSTQQLDISVQADNWHEQPDEARETMLFRILQELVHNAVKHAGASKITVFLESGDQQLTLRVEDNGKGFDPEQARKAGGLGLKSVESRVRYLGGTVQFDAAPGRGAVVTVRLGKK
;
A
#
# COMPACT_ATOMS: atom_id res chain seq x y z
N MET A 1 -17.47 -28.36 -32.71
CA MET A 1 -17.59 -27.65 -31.42
C MET A 1 -17.03 -28.55 -30.32
N MET A 2 -15.75 -28.38 -29.95
CA MET A 2 -15.20 -29.11 -28.79
C MET A 2 -15.75 -28.46 -27.50
N SER A 3 -16.30 -29.28 -26.61
CA SER A 3 -16.91 -28.81 -25.37
C SER A 3 -15.89 -28.04 -24.49
N LEU A 4 -16.38 -27.05 -23.76
CA LEU A 4 -15.56 -26.23 -22.85
C LEU A 4 -14.71 -27.09 -21.87
N SER A 5 -15.26 -28.25 -21.48
CA SER A 5 -14.60 -29.25 -20.62
C SER A 5 -13.36 -29.89 -21.28
N PHE A 6 -13.38 -30.08 -22.60
CA PHE A 6 -12.23 -30.67 -23.31
C PHE A 6 -11.11 -29.64 -23.50
N ARG A 7 -11.43 -28.35 -23.67
CA ARG A 7 -10.44 -27.27 -23.69
C ARG A 7 -9.80 -27.04 -22.31
N PHE A 8 -10.58 -27.17 -21.25
CA PHE A 8 -10.08 -27.09 -19.87
C PHE A 8 -9.15 -28.28 -19.55
N LEU A 9 -9.53 -29.47 -19.99
CA LEU A 9 -8.71 -30.69 -19.82
C LEU A 9 -7.40 -30.63 -20.63
N LEU A 10 -7.43 -30.08 -21.85
CA LEU A 10 -6.22 -29.90 -22.66
C LEU A 10 -5.28 -28.81 -22.08
N LEU A 11 -5.83 -27.71 -21.57
CA LEU A 11 -5.07 -26.67 -20.90
C LEU A 11 -4.41 -27.17 -19.59
N THR A 12 -5.14 -27.98 -18.81
CA THR A 12 -4.58 -28.59 -17.60
C THR A 12 -3.53 -29.65 -17.92
N LEU A 13 -3.71 -30.46 -18.97
CA LEU A 13 -2.72 -31.44 -19.42
C LEU A 13 -1.45 -30.77 -19.98
N CYS A 14 -1.59 -29.69 -20.76
CA CYS A 14 -0.45 -28.92 -21.25
C CYS A 14 0.29 -28.22 -20.09
N ALA A 15 -0.43 -27.66 -19.12
CA ALA A 15 0.17 -27.03 -17.95
C ALA A 15 0.89 -28.05 -17.06
N THR A 16 0.29 -29.22 -16.82
CA THR A 16 0.93 -30.29 -16.02
C THR A 16 2.15 -30.89 -16.71
N SER A 17 2.14 -31.04 -18.04
CA SER A 17 3.30 -31.51 -18.80
C SER A 17 4.45 -30.49 -18.77
N HIS A 18 4.14 -29.21 -18.86
CA HIS A 18 5.16 -28.15 -18.78
C HIS A 18 5.76 -28.04 -17.37
N ILE A 19 4.94 -28.10 -16.34
CA ILE A 19 5.39 -28.12 -14.93
C ILE A 19 6.24 -29.38 -14.66
N ALA A 20 5.84 -30.54 -15.15
CA ALA A 20 6.61 -31.76 -15.01
C ALA A 20 7.99 -31.67 -15.70
N HIS A 21 8.06 -31.01 -16.86
CA HIS A 21 9.32 -30.82 -17.59
C HIS A 21 10.25 -29.85 -16.84
N THR A 22 9.76 -28.73 -16.35
CA THR A 22 10.55 -27.76 -15.56
C THR A 22 11.06 -28.36 -14.26
N GLN A 23 10.26 -29.17 -13.58
CA GLN A 23 10.64 -29.90 -12.36
C GLN A 23 11.75 -30.91 -12.63
N THR A 24 11.66 -31.67 -13.73
CA THR A 24 12.67 -32.67 -14.12
C THR A 24 14.00 -32.01 -14.51
N GLU A 25 13.96 -30.88 -15.20
CA GLU A 25 15.13 -30.09 -15.56
C GLU A 25 15.84 -29.52 -14.33
N ALA A 26 15.06 -28.94 -13.40
CA ALA A 26 15.57 -28.46 -12.12
C ALA A 26 16.23 -29.58 -11.30
N ASP A 27 15.63 -30.78 -11.24
CA ASP A 27 16.22 -31.92 -10.55
C ASP A 27 17.53 -32.40 -11.20
N SER A 28 17.60 -32.35 -12.52
CA SER A 28 18.82 -32.68 -13.27
C SER A 28 19.97 -31.73 -12.94
N LEU A 29 19.68 -30.43 -12.90
CA LEU A 29 20.66 -29.41 -12.51
C LEU A 29 21.07 -29.54 -11.05
N LEU A 30 20.18 -29.77 -10.12
CA LEU A 30 20.54 -30.01 -8.72
C LEU A 30 21.52 -31.16 -8.56
N ARG A 31 21.28 -32.29 -9.25
CA ARG A 31 22.18 -33.44 -9.20
C ARG A 31 23.55 -33.14 -9.84
N ALA A 32 23.56 -32.38 -10.95
CA ALA A 32 24.80 -31.98 -11.61
C ALA A 32 25.66 -31.07 -10.71
N PHE A 33 25.05 -30.28 -9.83
CA PHE A 33 25.72 -29.45 -8.82
C PHE A 33 26.00 -30.17 -7.51
N GLY A 34 25.74 -31.49 -7.42
CA GLY A 34 26.13 -32.32 -6.28
C GLY A 34 25.12 -32.42 -5.13
N TYR A 35 23.83 -32.08 -5.38
CA TYR A 35 22.78 -32.32 -4.39
C TYR A 35 22.72 -33.82 -3.98
N PRO A 36 22.65 -34.17 -2.69
CA PRO A 36 22.43 -33.34 -1.50
C PRO A 36 23.69 -33.02 -0.67
N ALA A 37 24.83 -32.80 -1.25
CA ALA A 37 26.06 -32.53 -0.52
C ALA A 37 26.00 -31.24 0.31
N SER A 38 26.80 -31.16 1.38
CA SER A 38 26.86 -29.97 2.26
C SER A 38 27.81 -28.90 1.71
N ASP A 39 27.65 -28.55 0.43
CA ASP A 39 28.51 -27.61 -0.27
C ASP A 39 27.77 -26.31 -0.58
N THR A 40 28.12 -25.24 0.13
CA THR A 40 27.55 -23.92 -0.07
C THR A 40 27.97 -23.26 -1.38
N ALA A 41 29.16 -23.59 -1.91
CA ALA A 41 29.63 -23.09 -3.20
C ALA A 41 28.82 -23.71 -4.35
N ALA A 42 28.47 -25.00 -4.25
CA ALA A 42 27.61 -25.66 -5.22
C ALA A 42 26.20 -25.07 -5.25
N VAL A 43 25.64 -24.68 -4.08
CA VAL A 43 24.37 -23.95 -4.01
C VAL A 43 24.44 -22.62 -4.73
N LEU A 44 25.52 -21.85 -4.55
CA LEU A 44 25.68 -20.56 -5.23
C LEU A 44 25.84 -20.72 -6.73
N ALA A 45 26.65 -21.68 -7.17
CA ALA A 45 26.82 -21.99 -8.59
C ALA A 45 25.51 -22.44 -9.25
N LEU A 46 24.65 -23.15 -8.51
CA LEU A 46 23.29 -23.49 -8.96
C LEU A 46 22.45 -22.24 -9.18
N TYR A 47 22.55 -21.23 -8.27
CA TYR A 47 21.82 -19.97 -8.43
C TYR A 47 22.35 -19.14 -9.60
N ASP A 48 23.66 -19.13 -9.84
CA ASP A 48 24.25 -18.47 -11.01
C ASP A 48 23.72 -19.11 -12.30
N ALA A 49 23.65 -20.45 -12.35
CA ALA A 49 23.06 -21.16 -13.49
C ALA A 49 21.55 -20.87 -13.66
N ALA A 50 20.81 -20.73 -12.56
CA ALA A 50 19.39 -20.33 -12.60
C ALA A 50 19.22 -18.90 -13.13
N TYR A 51 20.10 -17.99 -12.74
CA TYR A 51 20.09 -16.60 -13.20
C TYR A 51 20.21 -16.48 -14.72
N GLU A 52 21.09 -17.27 -15.34
CA GLU A 52 21.24 -17.32 -16.80
C GLU A 52 19.97 -17.84 -17.51
N LEU A 53 19.13 -18.60 -16.81
CA LEU A 53 17.88 -19.12 -17.35
C LEU A 53 16.70 -18.13 -17.21
N GLU A 54 16.77 -17.16 -16.31
CA GLU A 54 15.66 -16.24 -16.00
C GLU A 54 15.03 -15.59 -17.24
N PRO A 55 15.81 -15.03 -18.19
CA PRO A 55 15.22 -14.33 -19.34
C PRO A 55 14.44 -15.25 -20.28
N ALA A 56 14.93 -16.47 -20.48
CA ALA A 56 14.38 -17.41 -21.46
C ALA A 56 13.41 -18.42 -20.85
N ARG A 57 13.62 -18.80 -19.59
CA ARG A 57 12.90 -19.86 -18.89
C ARG A 57 12.66 -19.52 -17.41
N PRO A 58 11.88 -18.47 -17.11
CA PRO A 58 11.69 -18.00 -15.75
C PRO A 58 11.06 -19.04 -14.81
N GLN A 59 10.15 -19.91 -15.31
CA GLN A 59 9.58 -20.98 -14.49
C GLN A 59 10.60 -22.03 -14.09
N THR A 60 11.55 -22.38 -14.98
CA THR A 60 12.65 -23.30 -14.64
C THR A 60 13.56 -22.67 -13.59
N ALA A 61 13.91 -21.39 -13.74
CA ALA A 61 14.70 -20.66 -12.74
C ALA A 61 13.99 -20.65 -11.37
N LEU A 62 12.69 -20.38 -11.32
CA LEU A 62 11.89 -20.44 -10.09
C LEU A 62 11.93 -21.83 -9.43
N ALA A 63 11.76 -22.90 -10.20
CA ALA A 63 11.83 -24.26 -9.68
C ALA A 63 13.22 -24.56 -9.08
N ILE A 64 14.29 -24.06 -9.72
CA ILE A 64 15.65 -24.20 -9.20
C ILE A 64 15.82 -23.41 -7.90
N TYR A 65 15.37 -22.16 -7.83
CA TYR A 65 15.45 -21.36 -6.60
C TYR A 65 14.66 -21.99 -5.44
N GLN A 66 13.45 -22.50 -5.67
CA GLN A 66 12.66 -23.20 -4.65
C GLN A 66 13.38 -24.43 -4.09
N LYS A 67 13.94 -25.27 -4.98
CA LYS A 67 14.70 -26.46 -4.57
C LYS A 67 16.03 -26.08 -3.91
N GLY A 68 16.70 -25.04 -4.41
CA GLY A 68 17.91 -24.49 -3.81
C GLY A 68 17.67 -23.91 -2.42
N ALA A 69 16.50 -23.28 -2.19
CA ALA A 69 16.10 -22.83 -0.86
C ALA A 69 15.94 -24.02 0.11
N ALA A 70 15.29 -25.10 -0.34
CA ALA A 70 15.16 -26.32 0.45
C ALA A 70 16.52 -26.95 0.75
N TRP A 71 17.39 -27.03 -0.24
CA TRP A 71 18.76 -27.50 -0.07
C TRP A 71 19.56 -26.65 0.92
N SER A 72 19.52 -25.32 0.76
CA SER A 72 20.17 -24.39 1.70
C SER A 72 19.69 -24.57 3.14
N LYS A 73 18.37 -24.74 3.35
CA LYS A 73 17.79 -25.01 4.67
C LYS A 73 18.28 -26.34 5.25
N MET A 74 18.32 -27.38 4.43
CA MET A 74 18.79 -28.72 4.83
C MET A 74 20.23 -28.71 5.34
N ILE A 75 21.12 -27.94 4.70
CA ILE A 75 22.54 -27.83 5.08
C ILE A 75 22.82 -26.69 6.08
N GLY A 76 21.78 -26.00 6.56
CA GLY A 76 21.92 -24.88 7.51
C GLY A 76 22.53 -23.62 6.91
N TYR A 77 22.46 -23.43 5.59
CA TYR A 77 23.01 -22.27 4.89
C TYR A 77 21.98 -21.15 4.74
N ASP A 78 21.76 -20.38 5.81
CA ASP A 78 20.76 -19.32 5.84
C ASP A 78 20.94 -18.28 4.73
N ASN A 79 22.19 -17.86 4.45
CA ASN A 79 22.45 -16.90 3.37
C ASN A 79 22.03 -17.43 1.99
N GLY A 80 22.21 -18.73 1.72
CA GLY A 80 21.73 -19.38 0.49
C GLY A 80 20.21 -19.42 0.42
N ALA A 81 19.54 -19.76 1.53
CA ALA A 81 18.08 -19.76 1.59
C ALA A 81 17.51 -18.34 1.35
N GLY A 82 18.11 -17.32 1.96
CA GLY A 82 17.74 -15.93 1.74
C GLY A 82 17.91 -15.50 0.28
N LYS A 83 19.04 -15.84 -0.35
CA LYS A 83 19.29 -15.56 -1.77
C LYS A 83 18.26 -16.22 -2.68
N ALA A 84 17.94 -17.49 -2.46
CA ALA A 84 16.95 -18.21 -3.26
C ALA A 84 15.58 -17.52 -3.23
N HIS A 85 15.11 -17.18 -2.04
CA HIS A 85 13.86 -16.45 -1.88
C HIS A 85 13.92 -15.08 -2.56
N ASN A 86 15.00 -14.32 -2.39
CA ASN A 86 15.15 -13.01 -3.02
C ASN A 86 15.17 -13.09 -4.56
N TYR A 87 15.90 -14.03 -5.15
CA TYR A 87 15.94 -14.23 -6.60
C TYR A 87 14.59 -14.72 -7.15
N ALA A 88 13.94 -15.66 -6.47
CA ALA A 88 12.59 -16.07 -6.81
C ALA A 88 11.61 -14.86 -6.79
N GLY A 89 11.75 -13.98 -5.82
CA GLY A 89 10.99 -12.74 -5.74
C GLY A 89 11.22 -11.83 -6.95
N ILE A 90 12.45 -11.68 -7.41
CA ILE A 90 12.79 -10.89 -8.61
C ILE A 90 12.17 -11.51 -9.86
N VAL A 91 12.24 -12.83 -10.01
CA VAL A 91 11.62 -13.52 -11.15
C VAL A 91 10.10 -13.38 -11.12
N TRP A 92 9.45 -13.56 -9.99
CA TRP A 92 8.01 -13.33 -9.86
C TRP A 92 7.62 -11.89 -10.20
N PHE A 93 8.45 -10.92 -9.79
CA PHE A 93 8.24 -9.51 -10.11
C PHE A 93 8.31 -9.26 -11.63
N SER A 94 9.33 -9.79 -12.30
CA SER A 94 9.48 -9.66 -13.77
C SER A 94 8.33 -10.31 -14.55
N MET A 95 7.73 -11.37 -13.99
CA MET A 95 6.53 -12.01 -14.53
C MET A 95 5.22 -11.28 -14.20
N GLY A 96 5.28 -10.17 -13.49
CA GLY A 96 4.10 -9.40 -13.05
C GLY A 96 3.30 -10.03 -11.89
N GLN A 97 3.81 -11.11 -11.27
CA GLN A 97 3.17 -11.79 -10.14
C GLN A 97 3.60 -11.16 -8.81
N ILE A 98 3.11 -9.93 -8.57
CA ILE A 98 3.62 -9.06 -7.51
C ILE A 98 3.36 -9.62 -6.10
N ASP A 99 2.23 -10.32 -5.88
CA ASP A 99 1.93 -10.97 -4.60
C ASP A 99 2.97 -12.05 -4.26
N SER A 100 3.31 -12.88 -5.24
CA SER A 100 4.35 -13.91 -5.09
C SER A 100 5.72 -13.27 -4.87
N ALA A 101 6.04 -12.20 -5.62
CA ALA A 101 7.28 -11.45 -5.45
C ALA A 101 7.42 -10.89 -4.04
N LEU A 102 6.37 -10.26 -3.50
CA LEU A 102 6.35 -9.73 -2.15
C LEU A 102 6.52 -10.83 -1.11
N SER A 103 5.80 -11.94 -1.28
CA SER A 103 5.89 -13.10 -0.37
C SER A 103 7.31 -13.64 -0.31
N GLU A 104 7.95 -13.85 -1.46
CA GLU A 104 9.32 -14.37 -1.54
C GLU A 104 10.34 -13.37 -0.99
N ALA A 105 10.24 -12.09 -1.35
CA ALA A 105 11.12 -11.06 -0.80
C ALA A 105 11.00 -10.95 0.73
N THR A 106 9.79 -11.06 1.27
CA THR A 106 9.55 -11.03 2.73
C THR A 106 10.12 -12.28 3.40
N GLN A 107 9.98 -13.46 2.81
CA GLN A 107 10.55 -14.69 3.34
C GLN A 107 12.08 -14.68 3.36
N SER A 108 12.73 -13.89 2.53
CA SER A 108 14.20 -13.78 2.50
C SER A 108 14.78 -13.06 3.73
N LEU A 109 14.01 -12.11 4.33
CA LEU A 109 14.49 -11.21 5.39
C LEU A 109 15.06 -11.97 6.61
N PRO A 110 14.31 -12.89 7.27
CA PRO A 110 14.80 -13.57 8.46
C PRO A 110 16.06 -14.41 8.21
N PHE A 111 16.24 -14.90 6.98
CA PHE A 111 17.45 -15.64 6.61
C PHE A 111 18.67 -14.72 6.50
N PHE A 112 18.52 -13.54 5.91
CA PHE A 112 19.60 -12.56 5.83
C PHE A 112 19.93 -11.94 7.19
N GLU A 113 18.93 -11.70 8.04
CA GLU A 113 19.13 -11.28 9.41
C GLU A 113 19.97 -12.30 10.20
N LYS A 114 19.57 -13.59 10.14
CA LYS A 114 20.28 -14.68 10.81
C LYS A 114 21.69 -14.88 10.25
N ALA A 115 21.88 -14.71 8.94
CA ALA A 115 23.18 -14.80 8.28
C ALA A 115 24.06 -13.55 8.50
N GLY A 116 23.54 -12.46 9.07
CA GLY A 116 24.23 -11.18 9.18
C GLY A 116 24.50 -10.48 7.85
N ASN A 117 23.83 -10.90 6.76
CA ASN A 117 24.05 -10.33 5.42
C ASN A 117 23.20 -9.06 5.21
N ARG A 118 23.67 -7.96 5.79
CA ARG A 118 22.98 -6.67 5.73
C ARG A 118 22.75 -6.15 4.32
N ARG A 119 23.70 -6.37 3.41
CA ARG A 119 23.57 -5.94 2.00
C ARG A 119 22.39 -6.62 1.31
N SER A 120 22.29 -7.94 1.42
CA SER A 120 21.18 -8.70 0.82
C SER A 120 19.85 -8.42 1.53
N LEU A 121 19.87 -8.14 2.84
CA LEU A 121 18.70 -7.66 3.58
C LEU A 121 18.17 -6.35 2.97
N ALA A 122 19.05 -5.37 2.72
CA ALA A 122 18.67 -4.11 2.08
C ALA A 122 18.12 -4.31 0.66
N ALA A 123 18.71 -5.23 -0.12
CA ALA A 123 18.21 -5.58 -1.45
C ALA A 123 16.80 -6.18 -1.40
N SER A 124 16.51 -7.04 -0.43
CA SER A 124 15.16 -7.58 -0.24
C SER A 124 14.16 -6.52 0.19
N LEU A 125 14.53 -5.61 1.10
CA LEU A 125 13.69 -4.46 1.48
C LEU A 125 13.40 -3.56 0.26
N ASN A 126 14.41 -3.31 -0.59
CA ASN A 126 14.20 -2.59 -1.85
C ASN A 126 13.21 -3.31 -2.77
N ASN A 127 13.31 -4.64 -2.91
CA ASN A 127 12.38 -5.42 -3.72
C ASN A 127 10.95 -5.38 -3.15
N ILE A 128 10.79 -5.41 -1.83
CA ILE A 128 9.50 -5.19 -1.16
C ILE A 128 8.96 -3.79 -1.49
N GLY A 129 9.83 -2.76 -1.42
CA GLY A 129 9.49 -1.40 -1.82
C GLY A 129 9.01 -1.32 -3.27
N ASN A 130 9.67 -2.02 -4.19
CA ASN A 130 9.27 -2.13 -5.60
C ASN A 130 7.88 -2.76 -5.75
N CYS A 131 7.57 -3.81 -5.01
CA CYS A 131 6.24 -4.44 -5.02
C CYS A 131 5.15 -3.45 -4.58
N HIS A 132 5.38 -2.73 -3.48
CA HIS A 132 4.45 -1.71 -3.00
C HIS A 132 4.33 -0.53 -3.98
N ASN A 133 5.41 -0.16 -4.68
CA ASN A 133 5.39 0.87 -5.72
C ASN A 133 4.48 0.48 -6.90
N VAL A 134 4.55 -0.78 -7.37
CA VAL A 134 3.65 -1.27 -8.43
C VAL A 134 2.18 -1.14 -8.01
N TRP A 135 1.86 -1.40 -6.75
CA TRP A 135 0.51 -1.24 -6.21
C TRP A 135 0.13 0.20 -5.87
N ASN A 136 1.00 1.17 -6.15
CA ASN A 136 0.82 2.57 -5.77
C ASN A 136 0.59 2.78 -4.24
N ASN A 137 1.10 1.85 -3.42
CA ASN A 137 1.11 1.97 -1.98
C ASN A 137 2.33 2.79 -1.54
N ALA A 138 2.23 4.11 -1.73
CA ALA A 138 3.35 5.03 -1.51
C ALA A 138 3.92 4.99 -0.08
N PRO A 139 3.12 4.96 1.00
CA PRO A 139 3.67 4.95 2.36
C PRO A 139 4.59 3.74 2.61
N GLU A 140 4.13 2.53 2.25
CA GLU A 140 4.92 1.32 2.45
C GLU A 140 6.14 1.24 1.54
N ALA A 141 6.00 1.63 0.27
CA ALA A 141 7.12 1.69 -0.65
C ALA A 141 8.23 2.61 -0.11
N ILE A 142 7.87 3.83 0.30
CA ILE A 142 8.82 4.81 0.87
C ILE A 142 9.46 4.26 2.14
N ARG A 143 8.69 3.66 3.04
CA ARG A 143 9.21 3.08 4.28
C ARG A 143 10.30 2.04 3.99
N HIS A 144 10.03 1.08 3.11
CA HIS A 144 10.99 0.03 2.79
C HIS A 144 12.22 0.55 2.04
N TYR A 145 12.06 1.51 1.13
CA TYR A 145 13.22 2.17 0.51
C TYR A 145 14.09 2.92 1.52
N GLN A 146 13.47 3.58 2.52
CA GLN A 146 14.21 4.27 3.57
C GLN A 146 14.93 3.29 4.50
N GLU A 147 14.30 2.18 4.86
CA GLU A 147 14.94 1.10 5.63
C GLU A 147 16.14 0.51 4.88
N ALA A 148 15.99 0.25 3.57
CA ALA A 148 17.08 -0.21 2.71
C ALA A 148 18.20 0.84 2.63
N ASN A 149 17.86 2.13 2.48
CA ASN A 149 18.83 3.22 2.41
C ASN A 149 19.65 3.35 3.70
N ALA A 150 19.02 3.24 4.86
CA ALA A 150 19.74 3.28 6.14
C ALA A 150 20.81 2.18 6.23
N ILE A 151 20.52 1.01 5.66
CA ILE A 151 21.49 -0.09 5.61
C ILE A 151 22.57 0.21 4.56
N TYR A 152 22.23 0.62 3.33
CA TYR A 152 23.20 0.92 2.29
C TYR A 152 24.13 2.07 2.67
N GLU A 153 23.62 3.11 3.33
CA GLU A 153 24.45 4.20 3.87
C GLU A 153 25.45 3.68 4.92
N SER A 154 25.00 2.81 5.83
CA SER A 154 25.88 2.19 6.82
C SER A 154 26.96 1.27 6.23
N LEU A 155 26.71 0.76 5.01
CA LEU A 155 27.65 -0.08 4.26
C LEU A 155 28.56 0.73 3.31
N GLY A 156 28.31 2.04 3.15
CA GLY A 156 29.04 2.88 2.20
C GLY A 156 28.70 2.56 0.74
N GLU A 157 27.47 2.16 0.45
CA GLU A 157 26.98 1.82 -0.90
C GLU A 157 26.09 2.92 -1.50
N PRO A 158 26.63 4.07 -1.88
CA PRO A 158 25.84 5.23 -2.31
C PRO A 158 25.04 4.98 -3.60
N LEU A 159 25.45 4.04 -4.45
CA LEU A 159 24.77 3.78 -5.73
C LEU A 159 23.35 3.23 -5.52
N ASN A 160 23.20 2.33 -4.56
CA ASN A 160 21.89 1.77 -4.20
C ASN A 160 20.99 2.83 -3.56
N VAL A 161 21.57 3.73 -2.75
CA VAL A 161 20.83 4.86 -2.16
C VAL A 161 20.31 5.79 -3.26
N ILE A 162 21.14 6.11 -4.27
CA ILE A 162 20.74 6.94 -5.41
C ILE A 162 19.54 6.32 -6.12
N THR A 163 19.60 5.02 -6.42
CA THR A 163 18.49 4.31 -7.08
C THR A 163 17.19 4.37 -6.25
N ASN A 164 17.28 4.17 -4.95
CA ASN A 164 16.10 4.20 -4.09
C ASN A 164 15.52 5.61 -3.95
N LEU A 165 16.37 6.63 -3.79
CA LEU A 165 15.91 8.03 -3.77
C LEU A 165 15.23 8.41 -5.09
N ASN A 166 15.76 7.96 -6.22
CA ASN A 166 15.16 8.12 -7.53
C ASN A 166 13.77 7.44 -7.59
N ASN A 167 13.65 6.21 -7.12
CA ASN A 167 12.38 5.48 -7.09
C ASN A 167 11.32 6.17 -6.20
N ILE A 168 11.74 6.70 -5.04
CA ILE A 168 10.87 7.51 -4.19
C ILE A 168 10.41 8.77 -4.93
N GLY A 169 11.32 9.45 -5.62
CA GLY A 169 11.01 10.64 -6.42
C GLY A 169 9.99 10.38 -7.51
N VAL A 170 10.16 9.28 -8.26
CA VAL A 170 9.22 8.83 -9.30
C VAL A 170 7.84 8.56 -8.71
N LEU A 171 7.79 7.83 -7.60
CA LEU A 171 6.54 7.50 -6.90
C LEU A 171 5.80 8.76 -6.44
N LEU A 172 6.52 9.71 -5.85
CA LEU A 172 5.96 10.98 -5.38
C LEU A 172 5.50 11.87 -6.54
N THR A 173 6.22 11.88 -7.66
CA THR A 173 5.82 12.57 -8.90
C THR A 173 4.49 12.03 -9.41
N ARG A 174 4.34 10.71 -9.51
CA ARG A 174 3.10 10.03 -9.92
C ARG A 174 1.94 10.37 -8.98
N ASN A 175 2.20 10.50 -7.68
CA ASN A 175 1.22 10.90 -6.69
C ASN A 175 1.02 12.43 -6.57
N ARG A 176 1.58 13.21 -7.50
CA ARG A 176 1.49 14.67 -7.56
C ARG A 176 2.05 15.41 -6.34
N ASN A 177 2.89 14.75 -5.55
CA ASN A 177 3.61 15.39 -4.44
C ASN A 177 4.94 15.95 -4.94
N TYR A 178 4.85 16.96 -5.78
CA TYR A 178 5.98 17.49 -6.56
C TYR A 178 7.10 18.10 -5.70
N GLU A 179 6.77 18.72 -4.58
CA GLU A 179 7.78 19.33 -3.70
C GLU A 179 8.66 18.28 -3.02
N GLN A 180 8.05 17.21 -2.57
CA GLN A 180 8.81 16.11 -1.98
C GLN A 180 9.58 15.33 -3.05
N ALA A 181 8.96 15.09 -4.21
CA ALA A 181 9.61 14.45 -5.35
C ALA A 181 10.91 15.16 -5.73
N GLU A 182 10.84 16.50 -5.85
CA GLU A 182 12.00 17.33 -6.18
C GLU A 182 13.13 17.19 -5.16
N ARG A 183 12.81 17.17 -3.86
CA ARG A 183 13.82 17.01 -2.81
C ARG A 183 14.54 15.67 -2.94
N TYR A 184 13.81 14.57 -3.11
CA TYR A 184 14.40 13.25 -3.26
C TYR A 184 15.22 13.12 -4.55
N LEU A 185 14.71 13.61 -5.68
CA LEU A 185 15.42 13.56 -6.95
C LEU A 185 16.67 14.46 -6.94
N LYS A 186 16.63 15.64 -6.32
CA LYS A 186 17.82 16.50 -6.19
C LYS A 186 18.89 15.88 -5.28
N ASP A 187 18.50 15.26 -4.17
CA ASP A 187 19.45 14.51 -3.33
C ASP A 187 20.08 13.36 -4.12
N ALA A 188 19.28 12.60 -4.88
CA ALA A 188 19.78 11.56 -5.76
C ALA A 188 20.76 12.10 -6.81
N LEU A 189 20.46 13.26 -7.43
CA LEU A 189 21.30 13.90 -8.42
C LEU A 189 22.64 14.34 -7.82
N GLU A 190 22.62 15.00 -6.67
CA GLU A 190 23.84 15.45 -5.97
C GLU A 190 24.75 14.27 -5.65
N ARG A 191 24.18 13.19 -5.10
CA ARG A 191 24.92 11.96 -4.80
C ARG A 191 25.46 11.28 -6.07
N ALA A 192 24.69 11.24 -7.15
CA ALA A 192 25.11 10.69 -8.43
C ALA A 192 26.27 11.49 -9.05
N GLN A 193 26.25 12.81 -8.91
CA GLN A 193 27.35 13.69 -9.34
C GLN A 193 28.62 13.46 -8.53
N LYS A 194 28.51 13.37 -7.20
CA LYS A 194 29.65 13.10 -6.30
C LYS A 194 30.32 11.76 -6.59
N THR A 195 29.49 10.74 -6.87
CA THR A 195 29.98 9.38 -7.14
C THR A 195 30.34 9.15 -8.62
N LYS A 196 30.06 10.11 -9.49
CA LYS A 196 30.18 9.98 -10.96
C LYS A 196 29.42 8.77 -11.49
N PHE A 197 28.30 8.43 -10.89
CA PHE A 197 27.46 7.29 -11.26
C PHE A 197 26.64 7.62 -12.50
N ALA A 198 27.18 7.31 -13.68
CA ALA A 198 26.57 7.65 -14.95
C ALA A 198 25.14 7.12 -15.15
N PRO A 199 24.81 5.84 -14.81
CA PRO A 199 23.41 5.39 -14.86
C PRO A 199 22.48 6.20 -13.96
N GLY A 200 22.89 6.47 -12.72
CA GLY A 200 22.11 7.31 -11.81
C GLY A 200 21.93 8.74 -12.33
N LEU A 201 22.97 9.33 -12.95
CA LEU A 201 22.86 10.64 -13.58
C LEU A 201 21.85 10.64 -14.73
N ALA A 202 21.83 9.58 -15.55
CA ALA A 202 20.88 9.43 -16.64
C ALA A 202 19.44 9.33 -16.10
N ASP A 203 19.17 8.38 -15.21
CA ASP A 203 17.84 8.09 -14.71
C ASP A 203 17.26 9.24 -13.88
N VAL A 204 18.07 9.84 -13.00
CA VAL A 204 17.62 10.96 -12.16
C VAL A 204 17.31 12.21 -12.99
N ASN A 205 18.14 12.54 -14.00
CA ASN A 205 17.83 13.64 -14.90
C ASN A 205 16.56 13.37 -15.71
N LEU A 206 16.36 12.13 -16.20
CA LEU A 206 15.12 11.75 -16.87
C LEU A 206 13.91 12.01 -15.95
N ASN A 207 13.97 11.58 -14.70
CA ASN A 207 12.86 11.70 -13.76
C ASN A 207 12.64 13.13 -13.25
N LEU A 208 13.69 13.94 -13.14
CA LEU A 208 13.56 15.40 -12.93
C LEU A 208 12.87 16.07 -14.12
N GLY A 209 13.19 15.65 -15.34
CA GLY A 209 12.50 16.10 -16.54
C GLY A 209 11.01 15.77 -16.50
N VAL A 210 10.62 14.55 -16.13
CA VAL A 210 9.23 14.13 -15.97
C VAL A 210 8.51 14.91 -14.85
N LEU A 211 9.21 15.20 -13.76
CA LEU A 211 8.69 16.04 -12.68
C LEU A 211 8.37 17.46 -13.17
N GLU A 212 9.32 18.10 -13.87
CA GLU A 212 9.13 19.47 -14.36
C GLU A 212 8.08 19.53 -15.48
N GLU A 213 7.99 18.49 -16.33
CA GLU A 213 6.89 18.34 -17.29
C GLU A 213 5.52 18.26 -16.58
N SER A 214 5.43 17.49 -15.49
CA SER A 214 4.21 17.38 -14.68
C SER A 214 3.81 18.71 -14.03
N ARG A 215 4.79 19.58 -13.76
CA ARG A 215 4.60 20.96 -13.28
C ARG A 215 4.29 21.95 -14.42
N ARG A 216 4.34 21.50 -15.67
CA ARG A 216 4.22 22.32 -16.89
C ARG A 216 5.40 23.29 -17.11
N GLU A 217 6.53 23.03 -16.48
CA GLU A 217 7.78 23.77 -16.65
C GLU A 217 8.60 23.16 -17.80
N TYR A 218 8.03 23.20 -19.01
CA TYR A 218 8.52 22.43 -20.16
C TYR A 218 9.96 22.79 -20.55
N GLY A 219 10.37 24.05 -20.40
CA GLY A 219 11.76 24.46 -20.68
C GLY A 219 12.76 23.80 -19.74
N LYS A 220 12.42 23.67 -18.45
CA LYS A 220 13.26 22.97 -17.48
C LYS A 220 13.26 21.45 -17.73
N ALA A 221 12.09 20.90 -18.08
CA ALA A 221 11.96 19.48 -18.42
C ALA A 221 12.91 19.12 -19.58
N ILE A 222 12.90 19.91 -20.65
CA ILE A 222 13.78 19.70 -21.82
C ILE A 222 15.26 19.73 -21.39
N ALA A 223 15.67 20.69 -20.56
CA ALA A 223 17.06 20.78 -20.10
C ALA A 223 17.49 19.52 -19.32
N TYR A 224 16.63 19.01 -18.44
CA TYR A 224 16.90 17.75 -17.73
C TYR A 224 16.93 16.55 -18.67
N PHE A 225 16.00 16.45 -19.62
CA PHE A 225 16.01 15.39 -20.62
C PHE A 225 17.27 15.40 -21.49
N GLN A 226 17.77 16.59 -21.89
CA GLN A 226 19.02 16.74 -22.64
C GLN A 226 20.22 16.21 -21.84
N ASN A 227 20.27 16.51 -20.53
CA ASN A 227 21.28 15.95 -19.64
C ASN A 227 21.19 14.41 -19.58
N ALA A 228 19.96 13.87 -19.44
CA ALA A 228 19.73 12.43 -19.44
C ALA A 228 20.18 11.78 -20.76
N ALA A 229 19.82 12.38 -21.91
CA ALA A 229 20.22 11.90 -23.23
C ALA A 229 21.74 11.81 -23.39
N THR A 230 22.47 12.83 -22.90
CA THR A 230 23.94 12.83 -22.92
C THR A 230 24.51 11.61 -22.17
N HIS A 231 23.96 11.30 -20.99
CA HIS A 231 24.42 10.16 -20.20
C HIS A 231 24.01 8.83 -20.81
N TYR A 232 22.78 8.66 -21.31
CA TYR A 232 22.34 7.46 -21.99
C TYR A 232 23.16 7.18 -23.26
N GLN A 233 23.54 8.22 -24.00
CA GLN A 233 24.43 8.11 -25.16
C GLN A 233 25.81 7.58 -24.76
N GLN A 234 26.39 8.11 -23.68
CA GLN A 234 27.69 7.63 -23.15
C GLN A 234 27.62 6.18 -22.68
N LEU A 235 26.47 5.76 -22.15
CA LEU A 235 26.23 4.38 -21.67
C LEU A 235 25.88 3.41 -22.81
N GLY A 236 25.65 3.89 -24.04
CA GLY A 236 25.20 3.05 -25.15
C GLY A 236 23.79 2.49 -24.97
N GLN A 237 22.97 3.08 -24.10
CA GLN A 237 21.59 2.63 -23.80
C GLN A 237 20.63 3.20 -24.84
N ILE A 238 20.61 2.60 -26.03
CA ILE A 238 19.92 3.13 -27.22
C ILE A 238 18.42 3.29 -27.00
N ASN A 239 17.76 2.34 -26.33
CA ASN A 239 16.33 2.40 -26.05
C ASN A 239 15.97 3.57 -25.10
N HIS A 240 16.73 3.78 -24.04
CA HIS A 240 16.54 4.88 -23.10
C HIS A 240 16.85 6.23 -23.77
N LEU A 241 17.88 6.28 -24.61
CA LEU A 241 18.24 7.45 -25.40
C LEU A 241 17.09 7.86 -26.35
N ALA A 242 16.54 6.89 -27.07
CA ALA A 242 15.41 7.14 -27.98
C ALA A 242 14.16 7.65 -27.23
N ASN A 243 13.81 7.03 -26.11
CA ASN A 243 12.71 7.49 -25.27
C ASN A 243 12.96 8.91 -24.73
N THR A 244 14.20 9.23 -24.37
CA THR A 244 14.56 10.55 -23.89
C THR A 244 14.42 11.61 -24.98
N HIS A 245 14.89 11.33 -26.21
CA HIS A 245 14.66 12.22 -27.36
C HIS A 245 13.16 12.36 -27.67
N SER A 246 12.39 11.31 -27.51
CA SER A 246 10.91 11.39 -27.64
C SER A 246 10.29 12.33 -26.60
N ASN A 247 10.77 12.31 -25.35
CA ASN A 247 10.33 13.23 -24.29
C ASN A 247 10.77 14.68 -24.57
N ILE A 248 11.99 14.90 -25.08
CA ILE A 248 12.45 16.22 -25.51
C ILE A 248 11.54 16.77 -26.62
N GLY A 249 11.26 15.93 -27.63
CA GLY A 249 10.35 16.27 -28.72
C GLY A 249 8.95 16.62 -28.22
N TRP A 250 8.44 15.84 -27.27
CA TRP A 250 7.16 16.13 -26.63
C TRP A 250 7.20 17.45 -25.87
N GLY A 251 8.25 17.73 -25.11
CA GLY A 251 8.46 19.01 -24.41
C GLY A 251 8.44 20.22 -25.37
N TYR A 252 9.12 20.13 -26.53
CA TYR A 252 9.07 21.17 -27.56
C TYR A 252 7.68 21.31 -28.18
N ASN A 253 6.95 20.21 -28.36
CA ASN A 253 5.55 20.24 -28.81
C ASN A 253 4.67 21.05 -27.84
N LEU A 254 4.84 20.83 -26.52
CA LEU A 254 4.09 21.56 -25.50
C LEU A 254 4.46 23.04 -25.42
N LEU A 255 5.65 23.43 -25.88
CA LEU A 255 6.07 24.82 -26.06
C LEU A 255 5.61 25.42 -27.38
N GLY A 256 5.02 24.66 -28.29
CA GLY A 256 4.61 25.10 -29.63
C GLY A 256 5.75 25.18 -30.65
N ASP A 257 6.94 24.69 -30.32
CA ASP A 257 8.09 24.63 -31.23
C ASP A 257 8.11 23.28 -31.97
N TYR A 258 7.23 23.20 -32.96
CA TYR A 258 7.00 21.93 -33.68
C TYR A 258 8.18 21.51 -34.54
N ASP A 259 9.01 22.44 -35.02
CA ASP A 259 10.16 22.12 -35.84
C ASP A 259 11.26 21.42 -35.00
N ARG A 260 11.57 21.96 -33.82
CA ARG A 260 12.47 21.28 -32.87
C ARG A 260 11.87 19.97 -32.35
N ALA A 261 10.56 19.95 -32.08
CA ALA A 261 9.88 18.72 -31.71
C ALA A 261 10.10 17.60 -32.74
N LEU A 262 9.86 17.90 -34.01
CA LEU A 262 10.04 16.91 -35.08
C LEU A 262 11.51 16.52 -35.29
N ALA A 263 12.45 17.44 -35.09
CA ALA A 263 13.88 17.12 -35.18
C ALA A 263 14.27 16.07 -34.12
N GLU A 264 13.86 16.25 -32.88
CA GLU A 264 14.14 15.32 -31.79
C GLU A 264 13.44 13.97 -31.97
N LEU A 265 12.17 13.99 -32.41
CA LEU A 265 11.43 12.75 -32.67
C LEU A 265 12.02 11.96 -33.85
N ARG A 266 12.64 12.61 -34.85
CA ARG A 266 13.40 11.93 -35.90
C ARG A 266 14.65 11.26 -35.36
N VAL A 267 15.35 11.90 -34.41
CA VAL A 267 16.49 11.25 -33.72
C VAL A 267 16.01 9.98 -33.01
N ALA A 268 14.92 10.08 -32.25
CA ALA A 268 14.31 8.94 -31.56
C ALA A 268 13.93 7.83 -32.57
N GLN A 269 13.35 8.19 -33.72
CA GLN A 269 12.97 7.26 -34.78
C GLN A 269 14.19 6.49 -35.31
N ASN A 270 15.23 7.19 -35.72
CA ASN A 270 16.44 6.58 -36.24
C ASN A 270 17.08 5.61 -35.24
N LEU A 271 17.03 5.92 -33.94
CA LEU A 271 17.53 5.05 -32.89
C LEU A 271 16.68 3.78 -32.74
N LEU A 272 15.34 3.88 -32.86
CA LEU A 272 14.42 2.76 -32.73
C LEU A 272 14.30 1.89 -33.98
N ASP A 273 14.68 2.41 -35.18
CA ASP A 273 14.50 1.68 -36.44
C ASP A 273 15.24 0.34 -36.45
N THR A 274 16.40 0.27 -35.81
CA THR A 274 17.24 -0.95 -35.73
C THR A 274 16.82 -1.91 -34.61
N LEU A 275 15.87 -1.52 -33.76
CA LEU A 275 15.44 -2.29 -32.60
C LEU A 275 14.05 -2.89 -32.82
N ASP A 276 13.82 -4.10 -32.33
CA ASP A 276 12.50 -4.72 -32.31
C ASP A 276 11.76 -4.34 -31.01
N LEU A 277 11.27 -3.10 -30.95
CA LEU A 277 10.59 -2.50 -29.81
C LEU A 277 9.25 -1.91 -30.24
N PRO A 278 8.22 -2.74 -30.49
CA PRO A 278 6.95 -2.29 -31.06
C PRO A 278 6.20 -1.27 -30.18
N ARG A 279 6.30 -1.39 -28.84
CA ARG A 279 5.70 -0.47 -27.91
C ARG A 279 6.32 0.93 -27.99
N GLU A 280 7.64 1.01 -27.99
CA GLU A 280 8.41 2.24 -28.08
C GLU A 280 8.19 2.95 -29.43
N LYS A 281 8.15 2.19 -30.52
CA LYS A 281 7.83 2.68 -31.86
C LYS A 281 6.43 3.27 -31.93
N ALA A 282 5.44 2.59 -31.35
CA ALA A 282 4.07 3.08 -31.29
C ALA A 282 3.93 4.34 -30.40
N ASN A 283 4.66 4.40 -29.28
CA ASN A 283 4.70 5.60 -28.42
C ASN A 283 5.31 6.81 -29.15
N LEU A 284 6.41 6.61 -29.89
CA LEU A 284 7.02 7.63 -30.74
C LEU A 284 6.05 8.11 -31.83
N ALA A 285 5.34 7.18 -32.46
CA ALA A 285 4.33 7.49 -33.48
C ALA A 285 3.15 8.32 -32.91
N ALA A 286 2.74 8.04 -31.67
CA ALA A 286 1.73 8.86 -30.98
C ALA A 286 2.22 10.29 -30.77
N ASN A 287 3.50 10.48 -30.37
CA ASN A 287 4.09 11.81 -30.24
C ASN A 287 4.22 12.51 -31.60
N LEU A 288 4.72 11.82 -32.63
CA LEU A 288 4.83 12.35 -34.00
C LEU A 288 3.47 12.82 -34.53
N SER A 289 2.46 11.95 -34.39
CA SER A 289 1.09 12.27 -34.83
C SER A 289 0.53 13.49 -34.10
N ALA A 290 0.76 13.61 -32.79
CA ALA A 290 0.33 14.77 -32.00
C ALA A 290 1.03 16.06 -32.46
N VAL A 291 2.36 16.03 -32.71
CA VAL A 291 3.11 17.19 -33.21
C VAL A 291 2.61 17.61 -34.58
N HIS A 292 2.37 16.67 -35.51
CA HIS A 292 1.83 16.98 -36.81
C HIS A 292 0.41 17.56 -36.74
N ASN A 293 -0.44 17.06 -35.84
CA ASN A 293 -1.73 17.65 -35.59
C ASN A 293 -1.62 19.11 -35.12
N ASN A 294 -0.77 19.36 -34.14
CA ASN A 294 -0.57 20.70 -33.57
C ASN A 294 0.03 21.69 -34.60
N ARG A 295 0.87 21.18 -35.51
CA ARG A 295 1.42 21.96 -36.63
C ARG A 295 0.41 22.22 -37.76
N GLY A 296 -0.68 21.47 -37.81
CA GLY A 296 -1.70 21.55 -38.88
C GLY A 296 -1.54 20.50 -39.99
N ASP A 297 -0.56 19.63 -39.91
CA ASP A 297 -0.31 18.56 -40.91
C ASP A 297 -1.24 17.36 -40.67
N HIS A 298 -2.54 17.59 -40.59
CA HIS A 298 -3.53 16.59 -40.15
C HIS A 298 -3.57 15.32 -41.02
N ARG A 299 -3.24 15.40 -42.32
CA ARG A 299 -3.17 14.20 -43.18
C ARG A 299 -2.06 13.26 -42.74
N LEU A 300 -0.88 13.80 -42.47
CA LEU A 300 0.26 13.01 -42.03
C LEU A 300 0.05 12.48 -40.61
N ALA A 301 -0.51 13.30 -39.72
CA ALA A 301 -0.87 12.90 -38.36
C ALA A 301 -1.82 11.69 -38.37
N ARG A 302 -2.87 11.73 -39.23
CA ARG A 302 -3.81 10.63 -39.41
C ARG A 302 -3.12 9.35 -39.89
N GLN A 303 -2.25 9.47 -40.89
CA GLN A 303 -1.53 8.32 -41.41
C GLN A 303 -0.67 7.65 -40.34
N ILE A 304 0.18 8.43 -39.67
CA ILE A 304 1.08 7.92 -38.63
C ILE A 304 0.31 7.20 -37.51
N ALA A 305 -0.78 7.81 -37.04
CA ALA A 305 -1.56 7.22 -35.96
C ALA A 305 -2.35 5.96 -36.42
N THR A 306 -2.80 5.92 -37.69
CA THR A 306 -3.45 4.74 -38.27
C THR A 306 -2.48 3.57 -38.35
N ASP A 307 -1.26 3.82 -38.80
CA ASP A 307 -0.24 2.78 -38.99
C ASP A 307 0.26 2.22 -37.63
N ALA A 308 0.26 3.07 -36.57
CA ALA A 308 0.74 2.70 -35.25
C ALA A 308 -0.31 2.02 -34.35
N LEU A 309 -1.60 2.27 -34.58
CA LEU A 309 -2.67 1.76 -33.71
C LEU A 309 -2.69 0.23 -33.57
N PRO A 310 -2.52 -0.57 -34.64
CA PRO A 310 -2.49 -2.03 -34.53
C PRO A 310 -1.35 -2.55 -33.63
N ALA A 311 -0.19 -1.90 -33.63
CA ALA A 311 0.92 -2.25 -32.76
C ALA A 311 0.59 -1.98 -31.28
N ALA A 312 -0.08 -0.85 -30.98
CA ALA A 312 -0.54 -0.54 -29.63
C ALA A 312 -1.62 -1.51 -29.14
N GLU A 313 -2.48 -1.97 -30.04
CA GLU A 313 -3.49 -3.00 -29.76
C GLU A 313 -2.84 -4.35 -29.46
N ALA A 314 -1.87 -4.76 -30.27
CA ALA A 314 -1.14 -6.03 -30.11
C ALA A 314 -0.34 -6.08 -28.78
N VAL A 315 0.22 -4.95 -28.36
CA VAL A 315 0.91 -4.82 -27.04
C VAL A 315 -0.06 -4.74 -25.87
N GLY A 316 -1.35 -4.43 -26.13
CA GLY A 316 -2.36 -4.27 -25.08
C GLY A 316 -2.21 -2.99 -24.24
N ASP A 317 -1.48 -1.98 -24.70
CA ASP A 317 -1.30 -0.72 -24.00
C ASP A 317 -2.47 0.23 -24.25
N LEU A 318 -3.47 0.18 -23.36
CA LEU A 318 -4.70 0.97 -23.48
C LEU A 318 -4.44 2.50 -23.45
N THR A 319 -3.41 2.94 -22.71
CA THR A 319 -3.04 4.37 -22.64
C THR A 319 -2.48 4.85 -23.97
N LEU A 320 -1.66 4.04 -24.59
CA LEU A 320 -1.09 4.32 -25.91
C LEU A 320 -2.18 4.30 -27.01
N GLN A 321 -3.08 3.32 -26.96
CA GLN A 321 -4.25 3.26 -27.86
C GLN A 321 -5.11 4.53 -27.71
N LYS A 322 -5.38 4.98 -26.47
CA LYS A 322 -6.11 6.21 -26.22
C LYS A 322 -5.47 7.40 -26.91
N ARG A 323 -4.16 7.63 -26.72
CA ARG A 323 -3.43 8.74 -27.33
C ARG A 323 -3.47 8.70 -28.86
N LEU A 324 -3.35 7.52 -29.46
CA LEU A 324 -3.44 7.35 -30.93
C LEU A 324 -4.85 7.64 -31.43
N LEU A 325 -5.88 7.16 -30.75
CA LEU A 325 -7.28 7.45 -31.10
C LEU A 325 -7.64 8.91 -30.94
N GLU A 326 -7.14 9.61 -29.90
CA GLU A 326 -7.28 11.07 -29.76
C GLU A 326 -6.67 11.80 -30.95
N ASN A 327 -5.47 11.41 -31.37
CA ASN A 327 -4.81 12.01 -32.54
C ASN A 327 -5.57 11.72 -33.83
N LEU A 328 -6.12 10.52 -34.01
CA LEU A 328 -6.92 10.14 -35.17
C LEU A 328 -8.24 10.93 -35.23
N ALA A 329 -8.95 11.00 -34.12
CA ALA A 329 -10.20 11.72 -34.03
C ALA A 329 -10.01 13.19 -34.38
N LEU A 330 -8.98 13.84 -33.77
CA LEU A 330 -8.63 15.21 -34.04
C LEU A 330 -8.23 15.43 -35.52
N SER A 331 -7.39 14.56 -36.07
CA SER A 331 -6.96 14.65 -37.46
C SER A 331 -8.16 14.55 -38.43
N CYS A 332 -9.05 13.59 -38.21
CA CYS A 332 -10.25 13.41 -39.03
C CYS A 332 -11.20 14.61 -38.94
N GLU A 333 -11.41 15.14 -37.75
CA GLU A 333 -12.23 16.32 -37.52
C GLU A 333 -11.67 17.54 -38.27
N LYS A 334 -10.38 17.81 -38.15
CA LYS A 334 -9.72 18.94 -38.84
C LYS A 334 -9.68 18.77 -40.36
N LEU A 335 -9.73 17.56 -40.88
CA LEU A 335 -9.82 17.25 -42.30
C LEU A 335 -11.26 17.30 -42.84
N GLY A 336 -12.27 17.51 -41.98
CA GLY A 336 -13.68 17.50 -42.35
C GLY A 336 -14.29 16.12 -42.51
N ASP A 337 -13.57 15.06 -42.13
CA ASP A 337 -14.07 13.69 -42.15
C ASP A 337 -14.80 13.36 -40.84
N PHE A 338 -15.96 13.99 -40.67
CA PHE A 338 -16.72 13.89 -39.42
C PHE A 338 -17.24 12.47 -39.13
N VAL A 339 -17.42 11.64 -40.19
CA VAL A 339 -17.84 10.25 -40.00
C VAL A 339 -16.72 9.44 -39.34
N ALA A 340 -15.51 9.57 -39.86
CA ALA A 340 -14.35 8.91 -39.26
C ALA A 340 -14.03 9.47 -37.87
N ALA A 341 -14.12 10.78 -37.68
CA ALA A 341 -13.93 11.40 -36.39
C ALA A 341 -14.93 10.85 -35.34
N ALA A 342 -16.21 10.80 -35.68
CA ALA A 342 -17.25 10.24 -34.80
C ALA A 342 -16.99 8.77 -34.44
N LYS A 343 -16.49 7.97 -35.40
CA LYS A 343 -16.10 6.57 -35.17
C LYS A 343 -14.97 6.51 -34.13
N HIS A 344 -13.91 7.30 -34.29
CA HIS A 344 -12.75 7.30 -33.37
C HIS A 344 -13.10 7.85 -31.99
N TYR A 345 -13.95 8.89 -31.91
CA TYR A 345 -14.45 9.38 -30.61
C TYR A 345 -15.31 8.32 -29.89
N ARG A 346 -16.09 7.50 -30.61
CA ARG A 346 -16.81 6.37 -30.00
C ARG A 346 -15.82 5.32 -29.45
N GLN A 347 -14.82 4.94 -30.24
CA GLN A 347 -13.78 4.00 -29.80
C GLN A 347 -13.04 4.54 -28.57
N LEU A 348 -12.74 5.83 -28.57
CA LEU A 348 -12.12 6.52 -27.43
C LEU A 348 -12.98 6.44 -26.17
N THR A 349 -14.28 6.72 -26.30
CA THR A 349 -15.23 6.64 -25.17
C THR A 349 -15.32 5.20 -24.62
N ASP A 350 -15.34 4.20 -25.48
CA ASP A 350 -15.36 2.80 -25.06
C ASP A 350 -14.06 2.42 -24.34
N LEU A 351 -12.93 2.90 -24.84
CA LEU A 351 -11.62 2.69 -24.23
C LEU A 351 -11.48 3.43 -22.89
N GLU A 352 -11.97 4.65 -22.79
CA GLU A 352 -11.99 5.42 -21.53
C GLU A 352 -12.85 4.72 -20.47
N ARG A 353 -13.96 4.12 -20.86
CA ARG A 353 -14.75 3.30 -19.96
C ARG A 353 -13.96 2.08 -19.48
N GLN A 354 -13.26 1.38 -20.38
CA GLN A 354 -12.39 0.26 -20.00
C GLN A 354 -11.26 0.68 -19.06
N LEU A 355 -10.63 1.81 -19.31
CA LEU A 355 -9.59 2.36 -18.43
C LEU A 355 -10.15 2.72 -17.06
N PHE A 356 -11.29 3.39 -17.01
CA PHE A 356 -11.98 3.74 -15.77
C PHE A 356 -12.38 2.50 -14.96
N ASP A 357 -12.95 1.49 -15.64
CA ASP A 357 -13.31 0.22 -15.01
C ASP A 357 -12.06 -0.53 -14.52
N SER A 358 -10.96 -0.49 -15.27
CA SER A 358 -9.67 -1.07 -14.88
C SER A 358 -9.05 -0.35 -13.68
N GLU A 359 -9.05 0.98 -13.66
CA GLU A 359 -8.59 1.77 -12.52
C GLU A 359 -9.44 1.52 -11.27
N LYS A 360 -10.77 1.52 -11.44
CA LYS A 360 -11.71 1.23 -10.37
C LYS A 360 -11.52 -0.19 -9.81
N ASN A 361 -11.31 -1.16 -10.69
CA ASN A 361 -10.99 -2.54 -10.30
C ASN A 361 -9.63 -2.63 -9.58
N THR A 362 -8.64 -1.90 -10.02
CA THR A 362 -7.31 -1.85 -9.38
C THR A 362 -7.40 -1.20 -7.99
N GLN A 363 -8.18 -0.13 -7.84
CA GLN A 363 -8.44 0.51 -6.54
C GLN A 363 -9.26 -0.41 -5.63
N LEU A 364 -10.30 -1.07 -6.15
CA LEU A 364 -11.09 -2.07 -5.42
C LEU A 364 -10.21 -3.26 -4.98
N LEU A 365 -9.38 -3.79 -5.87
CA LEU A 365 -8.43 -4.85 -5.55
C LEU A 365 -7.39 -4.42 -4.51
N THR A 366 -6.95 -3.17 -4.53
CA THR A 366 -6.01 -2.63 -3.54
C THR A 366 -6.69 -2.47 -2.17
N LEU A 367 -7.94 -1.97 -2.13
CA LEU A 367 -8.74 -1.90 -0.91
C LEU A 367 -9.09 -3.30 -0.38
N GLU A 368 -9.44 -4.20 -1.27
CA GLU A 368 -9.73 -5.60 -0.94
C GLU A 368 -8.49 -6.32 -0.38
N ARG A 369 -7.30 -6.05 -0.93
CA ARG A 369 -6.02 -6.58 -0.42
C ARG A 369 -5.63 -5.99 0.93
N GLN A 370 -5.82 -4.69 1.14
CA GLN A 370 -5.61 -4.07 2.45
C GLN A 370 -6.59 -4.63 3.49
N TYR A 371 -7.84 -4.84 3.07
CA TYR A 371 -8.85 -5.49 3.89
C TYR A 371 -8.51 -6.96 4.16
N GLU A 372 -8.06 -7.70 3.13
CA GLU A 372 -7.63 -9.10 3.26
C GLU A 372 -6.38 -9.27 4.14
N THR A 373 -5.42 -8.36 4.04
CA THR A 373 -4.22 -8.38 4.91
C THR A 373 -4.61 -8.09 6.36
N SER A 374 -5.42 -7.07 6.58
CA SER A 374 -5.96 -6.74 7.90
C SER A 374 -6.87 -7.84 8.46
N LYS A 375 -7.60 -8.56 7.60
CA LYS A 375 -8.43 -9.72 7.96
C LYS A 375 -7.59 -10.95 8.29
N LYS A 376 -6.49 -11.17 7.56
CA LYS A 376 -5.53 -12.24 7.87
C LYS A 376 -4.82 -12.00 9.19
N GLU A 377 -4.41 -10.79 9.47
CA GLU A 377 -3.83 -10.42 10.76
C GLU A 377 -4.82 -10.65 11.91
N ARG A 378 -6.08 -10.21 11.72
CA ARG A 378 -7.16 -10.49 12.68
C ARG A 378 -7.52 -11.98 12.77
N GLN A 379 -7.43 -12.72 11.65
CA GLN A 379 -7.67 -14.17 11.65
C GLN A 379 -6.55 -14.96 12.33
N ILE A 380 -5.29 -14.52 12.20
CA ILE A 380 -4.16 -15.11 12.93
C ILE A 380 -4.36 -14.89 14.45
N LEU A 381 -4.78 -13.68 14.83
CA LEU A 381 -5.11 -13.37 16.22
C LEU A 381 -6.38 -14.10 16.69
N ALA A 382 -7.38 -14.24 15.81
CA ALA A 382 -8.63 -14.93 16.09
C ALA A 382 -8.55 -16.46 15.93
N GLN A 383 -7.65 -17.00 15.08
CA GLN A 383 -7.40 -18.46 15.00
C GLN A 383 -6.83 -19.03 16.28
N GLN A 384 -6.13 -18.24 17.08
CA GLN A 384 -5.78 -18.63 18.45
C GLN A 384 -7.01 -18.67 19.38
N LEU A 385 -8.12 -18.03 18.99
CA LEU A 385 -9.37 -17.95 19.75
C LEU A 385 -10.53 -18.79 19.17
N GLN A 386 -10.44 -19.21 17.90
CA GLN A 386 -11.61 -19.63 17.10
C GLN A 386 -11.77 -21.14 16.82
N LEU A 387 -11.18 -22.03 17.52
CA LEU A 387 -11.55 -23.45 17.35
C LEU A 387 -13.01 -23.79 17.73
N GLN A 388 -13.84 -22.83 18.12
CA GLN A 388 -15.18 -23.10 18.68
C GLN A 388 -16.43 -22.53 18.00
N GLN A 389 -16.37 -21.68 16.95
CA GLN A 389 -17.66 -21.15 16.41
C GLN A 389 -17.74 -21.09 14.88
N LYS A 390 -18.26 -22.11 14.26
CA LYS A 390 -18.40 -22.21 12.78
C LYS A 390 -19.77 -21.86 12.17
N SER A 391 -20.84 -21.59 12.88
CA SER A 391 -22.17 -21.64 12.26
C SER A 391 -22.94 -20.31 12.04
N THR A 392 -22.54 -19.20 12.65
CA THR A 392 -23.37 -17.97 12.61
C THR A 392 -22.94 -16.92 11.56
N GLN A 393 -21.72 -17.06 11.02
CA GLN A 393 -21.16 -16.02 10.13
C GLN A 393 -21.70 -16.01 8.68
N ASN A 394 -22.19 -17.15 8.18
CA ASN A 394 -22.53 -17.26 6.75
C ASN A 394 -23.84 -16.52 6.34
N ARG A 395 -24.77 -16.28 7.27
CA ARG A 395 -26.04 -15.62 6.95
C ARG A 395 -25.94 -14.10 6.78
N MET A 396 -25.05 -13.43 7.49
CA MET A 396 -24.94 -11.96 7.41
C MET A 396 -24.26 -11.49 6.13
N MET A 397 -23.33 -12.28 5.58
CA MET A 397 -22.60 -11.92 4.37
C MET A 397 -23.51 -11.94 3.12
N LEU A 398 -24.46 -12.88 3.06
CA LEU A 398 -25.41 -12.98 1.94
C LEU A 398 -26.40 -11.80 1.89
N LEU A 399 -26.80 -11.28 3.04
CA LEU A 399 -27.69 -10.11 3.10
C LEU A 399 -26.98 -8.82 2.67
N LEU A 400 -25.67 -8.69 2.96
CA LEU A 400 -24.87 -7.52 2.57
C LEU A 400 -24.61 -7.48 1.06
N ILE A 401 -24.35 -8.63 0.44
CA ILE A 401 -24.17 -8.76 -1.00
C ILE A 401 -25.48 -8.40 -1.76
N PHE A 402 -26.62 -8.82 -1.21
CA PHE A 402 -27.91 -8.49 -1.80
C PHE A 402 -28.27 -6.99 -1.69
N ALA A 403 -27.96 -6.37 -0.54
CA ALA A 403 -28.17 -4.93 -0.35
C ALA A 403 -27.26 -4.07 -1.27
N LEU A 404 -26.00 -4.50 -1.49
CA LEU A 404 -25.08 -3.82 -2.40
C LEU A 404 -25.49 -3.95 -3.89
N LEU A 405 -26.04 -5.11 -4.28
CA LEU A 405 -26.60 -5.30 -5.62
C LEU A 405 -27.84 -4.42 -5.88
N VAL A 406 -28.72 -4.31 -4.90
CA VAL A 406 -29.93 -3.46 -4.99
C VAL A 406 -29.56 -1.96 -5.04
N ALA A 407 -28.58 -1.52 -4.22
CA ALA A 407 -28.09 -0.15 -4.24
C ALA A 407 -27.37 0.19 -5.57
N GLY A 408 -26.60 -0.74 -6.12
CA GLY A 408 -25.94 -0.57 -7.42
C GLY A 408 -26.93 -0.44 -8.58
N VAL A 409 -28.01 -1.23 -8.58
CA VAL A 409 -29.07 -1.14 -9.59
C VAL A 409 -29.88 0.17 -9.46
N ALA A 410 -30.17 0.59 -8.25
CA ALA A 410 -30.89 1.86 -8.01
C ALA A 410 -30.07 3.09 -8.46
N VAL A 411 -28.74 3.09 -8.19
CA VAL A 411 -27.83 4.16 -8.67
C VAL A 411 -27.70 4.16 -10.18
N ALA A 412 -27.62 2.98 -10.82
CA ALA A 412 -27.54 2.88 -12.28
C ALA A 412 -28.82 3.37 -12.97
N LEU A 413 -29.98 3.08 -12.41
CA LEU A 413 -31.28 3.57 -12.92
C LEU A 413 -31.44 5.08 -12.72
N TRP A 414 -30.99 5.62 -11.57
CA TRP A 414 -31.02 7.04 -11.30
C TRP A 414 -30.06 7.84 -12.22
N LEU A 415 -28.84 7.33 -12.44
CA LEU A 415 -27.89 7.93 -13.38
C LEU A 415 -28.40 7.94 -14.83
N ARG A 416 -29.07 6.85 -15.26
CA ARG A 416 -29.62 6.74 -16.63
C ARG A 416 -30.78 7.72 -16.88
N SER A 417 -31.56 8.00 -15.86
CA SER A 417 -32.65 9.00 -15.90
C SER A 417 -32.11 10.43 -15.99
N ARG A 418 -31.04 10.73 -15.26
CA ARG A 418 -30.47 12.09 -15.14
C ARG A 418 -29.62 12.50 -16.35
N LEU A 419 -28.95 11.53 -16.99
CA LEU A 419 -28.15 11.80 -18.20
C LEU A 419 -28.98 12.31 -19.39
N ARG A 420 -30.23 11.88 -19.51
CA ARG A 420 -31.14 12.37 -20.56
C ARG A 420 -31.62 13.81 -20.37
N PHE A 421 -31.63 14.30 -19.12
CA PHE A 421 -32.10 15.64 -18.80
C PHE A 421 -31.00 16.71 -18.96
N ASN A 422 -29.76 16.35 -18.74
CA ASN A 422 -28.65 17.31 -18.67
C ASN A 422 -27.95 17.66 -20.01
N GLN A 423 -28.25 16.95 -21.09
CA GLN A 423 -27.59 17.21 -22.40
C GLN A 423 -27.95 18.56 -23.04
N ARG A 424 -29.01 19.23 -22.59
CA ARG A 424 -29.43 20.54 -23.12
C ARG A 424 -28.93 21.75 -22.35
N ILE A 425 -28.42 21.58 -21.14
CA ILE A 425 -27.99 22.70 -20.28
C ILE A 425 -26.44 22.80 -20.16
N ALA A 426 -25.71 21.79 -20.63
CA ALA A 426 -24.28 21.65 -20.38
C ALA A 426 -23.34 22.65 -21.10
N ALA A 427 -23.82 23.39 -22.09
CA ALA A 427 -22.96 24.30 -22.85
C ALA A 427 -22.69 25.66 -22.18
N GLN A 428 -23.51 26.08 -21.21
CA GLN A 428 -23.39 27.39 -20.57
C GLN A 428 -22.86 27.36 -19.12
N GLN A 429 -22.69 26.18 -18.52
CA GLN A 429 -22.32 26.07 -17.11
C GLN A 429 -20.91 25.48 -16.83
N ALA A 430 -20.13 25.18 -17.85
CA ALA A 430 -18.82 24.51 -17.69
C ALA A 430 -17.81 25.34 -16.86
N GLU A 431 -17.83 26.63 -17.00
CA GLU A 431 -16.83 27.51 -16.35
C GLU A 431 -17.11 27.74 -14.86
N ILE A 432 -18.38 27.70 -14.46
CA ILE A 432 -18.79 27.89 -13.05
C ILE A 432 -18.62 26.61 -12.23
N GLN A 433 -18.65 25.43 -12.90
CA GLN A 433 -18.52 24.15 -12.18
C GLN A 433 -17.09 23.86 -11.73
N GLU A 434 -16.09 24.34 -12.43
CA GLU A 434 -14.68 24.02 -12.09
C GLU A 434 -14.23 24.66 -10.76
N GLN A 435 -14.72 25.82 -10.43
CA GLN A 435 -14.48 26.45 -9.13
C GLN A 435 -15.25 25.76 -7.99
N ARG A 436 -16.49 25.38 -8.26
CA ARG A 436 -17.34 24.72 -7.24
C ARG A 436 -16.90 23.29 -6.91
N ILE A 437 -16.28 22.61 -7.89
CA ILE A 437 -15.73 21.26 -7.69
C ILE A 437 -14.54 21.27 -6.71
N ARG A 438 -13.69 22.30 -6.75
CA ARG A 438 -12.54 22.39 -5.84
C ARG A 438 -12.98 22.62 -4.37
N GLU A 439 -14.01 23.41 -4.17
CA GLU A 439 -14.55 23.63 -2.83
C GLU A 439 -15.21 22.36 -2.27
N MET A 440 -16.01 21.65 -3.09
CA MET A 440 -16.66 20.41 -2.67
C MET A 440 -15.67 19.26 -2.40
N GLN A 441 -14.54 19.21 -3.09
CA GLN A 441 -13.51 18.21 -2.83
C GLN A 441 -12.83 18.38 -1.46
N GLN A 442 -12.72 19.62 -0.99
CA GLN A 442 -12.21 19.89 0.37
C GLN A 442 -13.25 19.50 1.45
N GLU A 443 -14.50 19.77 1.20
CA GLU A 443 -15.60 19.47 2.12
C GLU A 443 -15.87 17.96 2.22
N GLN A 444 -15.84 17.24 1.09
CA GLN A 444 -15.96 15.79 1.08
C GLN A 444 -14.82 15.08 1.83
N LYS A 445 -13.63 15.65 1.82
CA LYS A 445 -12.48 15.06 2.55
C LYS A 445 -12.67 15.16 4.08
N LEU A 446 -13.34 16.21 4.53
CA LEU A 446 -13.69 16.38 5.95
C LEU A 446 -14.83 15.44 6.37
N LEU A 447 -15.88 15.33 5.54
CA LEU A 447 -17.02 14.45 5.79
C LEU A 447 -16.66 12.95 5.75
N ALA A 448 -15.77 12.57 4.84
CA ALA A 448 -15.27 11.19 4.77
C ALA A 448 -14.42 10.83 6.01
N MET A 449 -13.69 11.79 6.56
CA MET A 449 -12.89 11.59 7.77
C MET A 449 -13.78 11.45 9.01
N ASP A 450 -14.88 12.21 9.06
CA ASP A 450 -15.89 12.14 10.13
C ASP A 450 -16.64 10.80 10.11
N ALA A 451 -17.11 10.38 8.93
CA ALA A 451 -17.79 9.10 8.77
C ALA A 451 -16.89 7.89 9.12
N MET A 452 -15.58 7.99 8.82
CA MET A 452 -14.62 6.94 9.15
C MET A 452 -14.36 6.83 10.66
N LEU A 453 -14.26 7.96 11.38
CA LEU A 453 -14.04 7.97 12.83
C LEU A 453 -15.26 7.41 13.57
N ASN A 454 -16.47 7.83 13.17
CA ASN A 454 -17.72 7.37 13.76
C ASN A 454 -17.97 5.87 13.45
N GLY A 455 -17.68 5.43 12.21
CA GLY A 455 -17.77 4.02 11.85
C GLY A 455 -16.80 3.11 12.61
N GLN A 456 -15.60 3.59 12.95
CA GLN A 456 -14.65 2.83 13.78
C GLN A 456 -15.12 2.65 15.22
N GLU A 457 -15.76 3.65 15.80
CA GLU A 457 -16.22 3.55 17.18
C GLU A 457 -17.53 2.72 17.29
N GLU A 458 -18.44 2.85 16.31
CA GLU A 458 -19.62 1.99 16.18
C GLU A 458 -19.25 0.52 16.02
N GLU A 459 -18.24 0.22 15.19
CA GLU A 459 -17.74 -1.14 14.99
C GLU A 459 -17.09 -1.70 16.27
N ARG A 460 -16.36 -0.89 17.03
CA ARG A 460 -15.79 -1.30 18.32
C ARG A 460 -16.87 -1.60 19.35
N LYS A 461 -17.94 -0.78 19.41
CA LYS A 461 -19.11 -1.02 20.28
C LYS A 461 -19.80 -2.33 19.89
N ARG A 462 -19.99 -2.58 18.60
CA ARG A 462 -20.58 -3.81 18.09
C ARG A 462 -19.75 -5.04 18.47
N ILE A 463 -18.42 -5.00 18.20
CA ILE A 463 -17.52 -6.12 18.51
C ILE A 463 -17.48 -6.39 20.02
N ALA A 464 -17.42 -5.35 20.86
CA ALA A 464 -17.42 -5.51 22.32
C ALA A 464 -18.70 -6.20 22.81
N LYS A 465 -19.87 -5.78 22.25
CA LYS A 465 -21.16 -6.38 22.56
C LYS A 465 -21.28 -7.82 22.10
N ASP A 466 -20.85 -8.11 20.84
CA ASP A 466 -20.88 -9.45 20.28
C ASP A 466 -19.97 -10.42 21.05
N LEU A 467 -18.82 -9.93 21.53
CA LEU A 467 -17.92 -10.70 22.40
C LEU A 467 -18.54 -10.95 23.76
N HIS A 468 -19.13 -9.93 24.37
CA HIS A 468 -19.76 -10.05 25.70
C HIS A 468 -21.00 -10.96 25.67
N ASP A 469 -21.93 -10.70 24.74
CA ASP A 469 -23.23 -11.37 24.70
C ASP A 469 -23.14 -12.77 24.05
N GLY A 470 -22.28 -12.92 23.01
CA GLY A 470 -22.08 -14.16 22.29
C GLY A 470 -21.10 -15.11 23.00
N LEU A 471 -19.81 -14.72 23.01
CA LEU A 471 -18.77 -15.58 23.58
C LEU A 471 -18.86 -15.68 25.11
N GLY A 472 -19.09 -14.55 25.78
CA GLY A 472 -19.20 -14.53 27.24
C GLY A 472 -20.37 -15.37 27.74
N GLY A 473 -21.54 -15.28 27.08
CA GLY A 473 -22.72 -16.08 27.37
C GLY A 473 -22.52 -17.59 27.13
N LEU A 474 -21.87 -17.94 26.00
CA LEU A 474 -21.57 -19.33 25.67
C LEU A 474 -20.56 -19.96 26.65
N LEU A 475 -19.47 -19.25 26.97
CA LEU A 475 -18.48 -19.75 27.92
C LEU A 475 -19.07 -19.91 29.33
N THR A 476 -19.95 -18.98 29.76
CA THR A 476 -20.69 -19.09 31.04
C THR A 476 -21.60 -20.30 31.04
N THR A 477 -22.28 -20.57 29.91
CA THR A 477 -23.15 -21.77 29.77
C THR A 477 -22.33 -23.06 29.78
N ILE A 478 -21.19 -23.07 29.07
CA ILE A 478 -20.25 -24.19 29.08
C ILE A 478 -19.75 -24.46 30.50
N LYS A 479 -19.37 -23.42 31.25
CA LYS A 479 -18.93 -23.51 32.64
C LYS A 479 -20.03 -24.10 33.52
N LEU A 480 -21.28 -23.64 33.33
CA LEU A 480 -22.42 -24.15 34.08
C LEU A 480 -22.66 -25.67 33.82
N HIS A 481 -22.64 -26.09 32.55
CA HIS A 481 -22.75 -27.50 32.18
C HIS A 481 -21.56 -28.31 32.65
N PHE A 482 -20.36 -27.76 32.62
CA PHE A 482 -19.15 -28.39 33.10
C PHE A 482 -19.24 -28.68 34.63
N ASN A 483 -19.74 -27.70 35.40
CA ASN A 483 -19.97 -27.84 36.84
C ASN A 483 -21.10 -28.84 37.15
N VAL A 484 -22.18 -28.85 36.36
CA VAL A 484 -23.28 -29.85 36.51
C VAL A 484 -22.76 -31.28 36.23
N ILE A 485 -21.88 -31.47 35.25
CA ILE A 485 -21.26 -32.76 34.96
C ILE A 485 -20.33 -33.17 36.12
N GLN A 486 -19.59 -32.23 36.71
CA GLN A 486 -18.75 -32.48 37.89
C GLN A 486 -19.56 -32.94 39.08
N GLU A 487 -20.73 -32.32 39.32
CA GLU A 487 -21.62 -32.67 40.44
C GLU A 487 -22.31 -34.03 40.26
N GLN A 488 -22.57 -34.44 39.00
CA GLN A 488 -23.22 -35.71 38.66
C GLN A 488 -22.26 -36.91 38.56
N VAL A 489 -20.96 -36.70 38.29
CA VAL A 489 -19.99 -37.79 38.05
C VAL A 489 -18.73 -37.57 38.90
N ARG A 490 -18.81 -37.92 40.18
CA ARG A 490 -17.72 -37.77 41.18
C ARG A 490 -16.35 -38.36 40.78
N GLN A 491 -16.31 -39.25 39.80
CA GLN A 491 -15.05 -39.84 39.30
C GLN A 491 -14.24 -38.93 38.40
N LEU A 492 -14.82 -37.84 37.90
CA LEU A 492 -14.15 -36.89 37.01
C LEU A 492 -13.18 -35.95 37.75
N GLU A 493 -13.38 -35.76 39.07
CA GLU A 493 -12.50 -34.91 39.90
C GLU A 493 -11.05 -35.43 39.99
N ALA A 494 -10.84 -36.73 39.79
CA ALA A 494 -9.52 -37.34 39.80
C ALA A 494 -8.76 -37.22 38.44
N LEU A 495 -9.44 -36.83 37.39
CA LEU A 495 -8.85 -36.69 36.05
C LEU A 495 -8.19 -35.31 35.87
N LYS A 496 -6.85 -35.26 35.91
CA LYS A 496 -6.07 -34.06 35.65
C LYS A 496 -6.49 -33.30 34.35
N ALA A 497 -6.95 -34.04 33.33
CA ALA A 497 -7.44 -33.46 32.09
C ALA A 497 -8.75 -32.67 32.28
N TYR A 498 -9.64 -33.13 33.18
CA TYR A 498 -10.91 -32.49 33.49
C TYR A 498 -10.69 -31.19 34.28
N GLN A 499 -9.83 -31.22 35.32
CA GLN A 499 -9.44 -30.03 36.09
C GLN A 499 -8.83 -28.97 35.18
N ARG A 500 -7.91 -29.40 34.29
CA ARG A 500 -7.25 -28.50 33.34
C ARG A 500 -8.23 -27.88 32.32
N ALA A 501 -9.27 -28.63 31.91
CA ALA A 501 -10.32 -28.10 31.04
C ALA A 501 -11.19 -27.05 31.76
N GLY A 502 -11.47 -27.24 33.07
CA GLY A 502 -12.14 -26.24 33.89
C GLY A 502 -11.33 -24.93 34.01
N GLU A 503 -10.04 -25.07 34.35
CA GLU A 503 -9.11 -23.91 34.38
C GLU A 503 -9.06 -23.18 33.05
N MET A 504 -8.97 -23.89 31.92
CA MET A 504 -8.99 -23.29 30.59
C MET A 504 -10.28 -22.58 30.25
N ILE A 505 -11.44 -23.04 30.75
CA ILE A 505 -12.73 -22.38 30.59
C ILE A 505 -12.75 -21.08 31.42
N ASP A 506 -12.21 -21.11 32.63
CA ASP A 506 -12.10 -19.93 33.47
C ASP A 506 -11.17 -18.88 32.85
N ASP A 507 -9.99 -19.29 32.42
CA ASP A 507 -9.05 -18.43 31.71
C ASP A 507 -9.68 -17.81 30.44
N ALA A 508 -10.43 -18.60 29.68
CA ALA A 508 -11.12 -18.11 28.49
C ALA A 508 -12.25 -17.12 28.82
N CYS A 509 -13.01 -17.36 29.90
CA CYS A 509 -14.02 -16.41 30.39
C CYS A 509 -13.40 -15.07 30.78
N ASP A 510 -12.30 -15.11 31.51
CA ASP A 510 -11.60 -13.91 31.97
C ASP A 510 -10.94 -13.17 30.82
N GLU A 511 -10.37 -13.89 29.83
CA GLU A 511 -9.78 -13.27 28.64
C GLU A 511 -10.83 -12.60 27.74
N VAL A 512 -11.97 -13.25 27.50
CA VAL A 512 -13.09 -12.63 26.75
C VAL A 512 -13.62 -11.41 27.48
N ARG A 513 -13.77 -11.47 28.81
CA ARG A 513 -14.18 -10.34 29.64
C ARG A 513 -13.18 -9.21 29.55
N ARG A 514 -11.88 -9.51 29.61
CA ARG A 514 -10.78 -8.53 29.48
C ARG A 514 -10.76 -7.85 28.11
N ILE A 515 -10.94 -8.60 27.03
CA ILE A 515 -10.98 -8.06 25.67
C ILE A 515 -12.20 -7.17 25.47
N SER A 516 -13.38 -7.63 25.86
CA SER A 516 -14.62 -6.88 25.78
C SER A 516 -14.54 -5.57 26.59
N HIS A 517 -13.99 -5.64 27.79
CA HIS A 517 -13.80 -4.49 28.68
C HIS A 517 -12.79 -3.47 28.13
N ASN A 518 -11.71 -3.94 27.48
CA ASN A 518 -10.75 -3.05 26.81
C ASN A 518 -11.34 -2.38 25.56
N MET A 519 -12.27 -3.05 24.88
CA MET A 519 -12.93 -2.47 23.70
C MET A 519 -14.05 -1.50 24.09
N MET A 520 -14.78 -1.76 25.17
CA MET A 520 -15.83 -0.89 25.71
C MET A 520 -15.96 -1.13 27.21
N PRO A 521 -15.38 -0.25 28.05
CA PRO A 521 -15.52 -0.41 29.50
C PRO A 521 -16.96 -0.33 29.91
N SER A 522 -17.49 -1.40 30.48
CA SER A 522 -18.87 -1.47 30.96
C SER A 522 -19.17 -0.45 32.07
N GLY A 523 -18.11 0.02 32.74
CA GLY A 523 -18.14 1.08 33.76
C GLY A 523 -18.42 2.47 33.17
N LEU A 524 -18.00 2.75 31.94
CA LEU A 524 -18.14 4.08 31.34
C LEU A 524 -19.60 4.48 31.17
N ALA A 525 -20.42 3.60 30.61
CA ALA A 525 -21.85 3.87 30.40
C ALA A 525 -22.70 3.88 31.69
N ARG A 526 -22.22 3.22 32.77
CA ARG A 526 -23.00 3.09 34.03
C ARG A 526 -22.52 4.03 35.13
N PHE A 527 -21.23 4.30 35.19
CA PHE A 527 -20.59 5.00 36.31
C PHE A 527 -19.77 6.21 35.90
N GLY A 528 -19.71 6.48 34.59
CA GLY A 528 -19.01 7.64 33.99
C GLY A 528 -17.50 7.50 33.86
N LEU A 529 -16.88 8.56 33.33
CA LEU A 529 -15.48 8.63 32.95
C LEU A 529 -14.50 8.30 34.09
N ILE A 530 -14.73 8.87 35.28
CA ILE A 530 -13.83 8.70 36.43
C ILE A 530 -13.77 7.23 36.85
N ALA A 531 -14.96 6.62 37.03
CA ALA A 531 -15.04 5.22 37.45
C ALA A 531 -14.39 4.28 36.41
N ALA A 532 -14.55 4.58 35.12
CA ALA A 532 -13.90 3.81 34.06
C ALA A 532 -12.37 3.98 34.05
N LEU A 533 -11.87 5.14 34.43
CA LEU A 533 -10.42 5.40 34.56
C LEU A 533 -9.83 4.76 35.81
N ASP A 534 -10.56 4.75 36.93
CA ASP A 534 -10.14 4.06 38.15
C ASP A 534 -10.04 2.56 37.92
N ASP A 535 -10.99 1.97 37.20
CA ASP A 535 -11.00 0.58 36.79
C ASP A 535 -9.83 0.22 35.86
N LEU A 536 -9.54 1.10 34.88
CA LEU A 536 -8.36 1.01 34.03
C LEU A 536 -7.07 1.07 34.88
N ALA A 537 -7.01 1.98 35.83
CA ALA A 537 -5.86 2.17 36.72
C ALA A 537 -5.67 0.94 37.62
N GLU A 538 -6.73 0.37 38.18
CA GLU A 538 -6.70 -0.81 39.01
C GLU A 538 -6.26 -2.06 38.23
N THR A 539 -6.74 -2.20 37.01
CA THR A 539 -6.30 -3.26 36.07
C THR A 539 -4.80 -3.16 35.78
N LEU A 540 -4.26 -1.96 35.59
CA LEU A 540 -2.84 -1.75 35.31
C LEU A 540 -1.97 -1.93 36.57
N ARG A 541 -2.44 -1.52 37.75
CA ARG A 541 -1.77 -1.80 39.02
C ARG A 541 -1.61 -3.28 39.30
N SER A 542 -2.70 -4.04 39.10
CA SER A 542 -2.72 -5.47 39.38
C SER A 542 -1.87 -6.30 38.40
N THR A 543 -1.82 -5.89 37.13
CA THR A 543 -1.14 -6.64 36.06
C THR A 543 0.31 -6.29 35.84
N GLN A 544 0.75 -5.06 36.17
CA GLN A 544 2.08 -4.54 35.77
C GLN A 544 2.89 -3.94 36.92
N GLN A 545 2.46 -4.04 38.19
CA GLN A 545 3.09 -3.43 39.38
C GLN A 545 3.37 -1.92 39.19
N LEU A 546 2.50 -1.21 38.53
CA LEU A 546 2.65 0.19 38.15
C LEU A 546 1.96 1.08 39.18
N ASP A 547 2.60 2.17 39.61
CA ASP A 547 1.98 3.19 40.44
C ASP A 547 1.19 4.16 39.54
N ILE A 548 -0.12 3.92 39.43
CA ILE A 548 -1.01 4.78 38.64
C ILE A 548 -2.10 5.40 39.52
N SER A 549 -2.28 6.70 39.45
CA SER A 549 -3.31 7.43 40.21
C SER A 549 -4.16 8.31 39.30
N VAL A 550 -5.44 8.36 39.59
CA VAL A 550 -6.42 9.25 38.94
C VAL A 550 -6.82 10.33 39.96
N GLN A 551 -6.72 11.59 39.57
CA GLN A 551 -7.06 12.75 40.38
C GLN A 551 -8.09 13.57 39.60
N ALA A 552 -9.25 13.82 40.21
CA ALA A 552 -10.34 14.55 39.58
C ALA A 552 -10.74 15.71 40.46
N ASP A 553 -10.46 16.93 40.02
CA ASP A 553 -10.78 18.15 40.73
C ASP A 553 -11.99 18.84 40.08
N ASN A 554 -13.02 19.14 40.89
CA ASN A 554 -14.25 19.82 40.46
C ASN A 554 -14.94 19.18 39.25
N TRP A 555 -14.77 17.85 39.06
CA TRP A 555 -15.38 17.12 37.95
C TRP A 555 -16.86 16.84 38.23
N HIS A 556 -17.73 17.82 37.90
CA HIS A 556 -19.17 17.73 38.06
C HIS A 556 -19.93 17.59 36.72
N GLU A 557 -19.21 17.54 35.62
CA GLU A 557 -19.79 17.45 34.29
C GLU A 557 -20.14 16.00 33.95
N GLN A 558 -21.33 15.80 33.39
CA GLN A 558 -21.69 14.56 32.68
C GLN A 558 -21.72 14.91 31.18
N PRO A 559 -20.64 14.74 30.47
CA PRO A 559 -20.62 14.89 29.01
C PRO A 559 -21.62 13.92 28.38
N ASP A 560 -22.07 14.21 27.15
CA ASP A 560 -22.84 13.22 26.40
C ASP A 560 -22.02 11.93 26.20
N GLU A 561 -22.70 10.81 26.02
CA GLU A 561 -22.08 9.48 25.94
C GLU A 561 -20.95 9.41 24.87
N ALA A 562 -21.11 10.10 23.74
CA ALA A 562 -20.13 10.13 22.67
C ALA A 562 -18.87 10.90 23.07
N ARG A 563 -19.05 12.05 23.73
CA ARG A 563 -17.97 12.89 24.24
C ARG A 563 -17.22 12.17 25.36
N GLU A 564 -17.94 11.54 26.27
CA GLU A 564 -17.36 10.73 27.36
C GLU A 564 -16.53 9.55 26.82
N THR A 565 -17.06 8.88 25.82
CA THR A 565 -16.35 7.81 25.13
C THR A 565 -15.05 8.32 24.49
N MET A 566 -15.09 9.46 23.82
CA MET A 566 -13.89 10.05 23.21
C MET A 566 -12.86 10.51 24.24
N LEU A 567 -13.30 11.11 25.36
CA LEU A 567 -12.42 11.48 26.46
C LEU A 567 -11.73 10.26 27.04
N PHE A 568 -12.49 9.20 27.29
CA PHE A 568 -11.93 7.94 27.74
C PHE A 568 -10.89 7.38 26.76
N ARG A 569 -11.20 7.39 25.44
CA ARG A 569 -10.26 6.92 24.42
C ARG A 569 -8.97 7.72 24.32
N ILE A 570 -9.05 9.04 24.49
CA ILE A 570 -7.88 9.90 24.55
C ILE A 570 -7.01 9.51 25.75
N LEU A 571 -7.60 9.40 26.93
CA LEU A 571 -6.88 9.05 28.16
C LEU A 571 -6.34 7.62 28.13
N GLN A 572 -7.11 6.67 27.62
CA GLN A 572 -6.67 5.29 27.42
C GLN A 572 -5.44 5.21 26.53
N GLU A 573 -5.42 5.94 25.40
CA GLU A 573 -4.30 5.98 24.47
C GLU A 573 -3.07 6.62 25.12
N LEU A 574 -3.24 7.70 25.88
CA LEU A 574 -2.14 8.38 26.56
C LEU A 574 -1.54 7.50 27.66
N VAL A 575 -2.37 6.86 28.47
CA VAL A 575 -1.93 5.91 29.51
C VAL A 575 -1.23 4.71 28.87
N HIS A 576 -1.81 4.17 27.79
CA HIS A 576 -1.20 3.05 27.05
C HIS A 576 0.18 3.41 26.48
N ASN A 577 0.33 4.63 25.97
CA ASN A 577 1.62 5.14 25.48
C ASN A 577 2.65 5.26 26.60
N ALA A 578 2.25 5.74 27.78
CA ALA A 578 3.10 5.81 28.95
C ALA A 578 3.54 4.41 29.43
N VAL A 579 2.64 3.45 29.44
CA VAL A 579 2.96 2.06 29.81
C VAL A 579 3.85 1.39 28.77
N LYS A 580 3.46 1.43 27.50
CA LYS A 580 4.10 0.63 26.44
C LYS A 580 5.39 1.25 25.91
N HIS A 581 5.42 2.57 25.83
CA HIS A 581 6.49 3.27 25.14
C HIS A 581 7.43 4.02 26.09
N ALA A 582 6.92 4.55 27.20
CA ALA A 582 7.74 5.29 28.12
C ALA A 582 8.45 4.41 29.15
N GLY A 583 7.94 3.21 29.42
CA GLY A 583 8.46 2.35 30.48
C GLY A 583 8.33 3.01 31.85
N ALA A 584 7.28 3.78 32.05
CA ALA A 584 7.02 4.52 33.27
C ALA A 584 6.77 3.57 34.44
N SER A 585 7.26 3.93 35.62
CA SER A 585 6.92 3.27 36.89
C SER A 585 5.81 4.00 37.65
N LYS A 586 5.56 5.26 37.29
CA LYS A 586 4.49 6.06 37.86
C LYS A 586 3.77 6.86 36.78
N ILE A 587 2.45 6.81 36.81
CA ILE A 587 1.57 7.58 35.92
C ILE A 587 0.53 8.30 36.76
N THR A 588 0.28 9.57 36.45
CA THR A 588 -0.79 10.34 37.11
C THR A 588 -1.71 10.92 36.02
N VAL A 589 -3.00 10.64 36.15
CA VAL A 589 -4.04 11.18 35.29
C VAL A 589 -4.80 12.25 36.09
N PHE A 590 -4.80 13.48 35.58
CA PHE A 590 -5.52 14.61 36.16
C PHE A 590 -6.69 14.99 35.26
N LEU A 591 -7.86 15.17 35.87
CA LEU A 591 -9.04 15.70 35.25
C LEU A 591 -9.50 16.92 36.03
N GLU A 592 -9.65 18.03 35.35
CA GLU A 592 -10.08 19.27 35.96
C GLU A 592 -11.20 19.91 35.13
N SER A 593 -12.30 20.30 35.78
CA SER A 593 -13.39 21.01 35.16
C SER A 593 -13.41 22.46 35.64
N GLY A 594 -12.73 23.35 34.88
CA GLY A 594 -12.77 24.80 35.09
C GLY A 594 -14.09 25.43 34.58
N ASP A 595 -14.26 26.74 34.73
CA ASP A 595 -15.53 27.45 34.40
C ASP A 595 -15.91 27.37 32.92
N GLN A 596 -14.94 27.40 31.99
CA GLN A 596 -15.18 27.35 30.53
C GLN A 596 -14.41 26.25 29.81
N GLN A 597 -13.59 25.49 30.50
CA GLN A 597 -12.65 24.56 29.87
C GLN A 597 -12.50 23.28 30.69
N LEU A 598 -12.49 22.15 30.01
CA LEU A 598 -12.06 20.87 30.56
C LEU A 598 -10.56 20.69 30.28
N THR A 599 -9.82 20.31 31.30
CA THR A 599 -8.40 19.95 31.17
C THR A 599 -8.19 18.50 31.58
N LEU A 600 -7.60 17.74 30.68
CA LEU A 600 -7.15 16.38 30.94
C LEU A 600 -5.63 16.40 30.85
N ARG A 601 -4.94 15.86 31.84
CA ARG A 601 -3.49 15.81 31.85
C ARG A 601 -3.02 14.43 32.28
N VAL A 602 -2.12 13.87 31.51
CA VAL A 602 -1.45 12.61 31.81
C VAL A 602 0.03 12.89 31.98
N GLU A 603 0.56 12.52 33.13
CA GLU A 603 1.98 12.66 33.49
C GLU A 603 2.58 11.28 33.71
N ASP A 604 3.75 11.04 33.14
CA ASP A 604 4.55 9.85 33.37
C ASP A 604 6.00 10.17 33.71
N ASN A 605 6.63 9.32 34.49
CA ASN A 605 8.04 9.41 34.87
C ASN A 605 8.95 8.53 34.00
N GLY A 606 8.52 8.17 32.81
CA GLY A 606 9.26 7.27 31.93
C GLY A 606 10.41 7.96 31.18
N LYS A 607 10.88 7.34 30.10
CA LYS A 607 12.04 7.83 29.33
C LYS A 607 11.76 9.11 28.52
N GLY A 608 10.50 9.57 28.45
CA GLY A 608 10.10 10.71 27.63
C GLY A 608 10.34 10.49 26.13
N PHE A 609 10.02 11.50 25.33
CA PHE A 609 10.21 11.47 23.88
C PHE A 609 10.36 12.89 23.32
N ASP A 610 10.86 13.00 22.09
CA ASP A 610 10.83 14.26 21.32
C ASP A 610 9.52 14.34 20.53
N PRO A 611 8.62 15.29 20.84
CA PRO A 611 7.33 15.41 20.18
C PRO A 611 7.44 15.66 18.66
N GLU A 612 8.45 16.39 18.21
CA GLU A 612 8.65 16.69 16.78
C GLU A 612 9.11 15.45 16.01
N GLN A 613 10.02 14.68 16.58
CA GLN A 613 10.46 13.41 15.99
C GLN A 613 9.33 12.37 15.97
N ALA A 614 8.56 12.28 17.06
CA ALA A 614 7.43 11.37 17.16
C ALA A 614 6.33 11.69 16.12
N ARG A 615 6.08 12.98 15.83
CA ARG A 615 5.17 13.39 14.74
C ARG A 615 5.68 12.99 13.36
N LYS A 616 6.98 13.14 13.10
CA LYS A 616 7.62 12.79 11.82
C LYS A 616 7.71 11.29 11.60
N ALA A 617 7.93 10.52 12.65
CA ALA A 617 8.01 9.05 12.61
C ALA A 617 6.65 8.37 12.35
N GLY A 618 5.56 9.13 12.29
CA GLY A 618 4.25 8.62 11.85
C GLY A 618 3.51 7.77 12.88
N GLY A 619 3.84 7.87 14.16
CA GLY A 619 3.18 7.14 15.24
C GLY A 619 1.66 7.32 15.20
N LEU A 620 0.93 6.21 14.95
CA LEU A 620 -0.53 6.20 14.82
C LEU A 620 -1.24 6.69 16.09
N GLY A 621 -0.68 6.43 17.28
CA GLY A 621 -1.26 6.79 18.56
C GLY A 621 -1.37 8.30 18.77
N LEU A 622 -0.27 9.06 18.59
CA LEU A 622 -0.29 10.51 18.78
C LEU A 622 -1.19 11.21 17.76
N LYS A 623 -1.17 10.77 16.50
CA LYS A 623 -2.09 11.28 15.47
C LYS A 623 -3.55 10.99 15.79
N SER A 624 -3.83 9.84 16.38
CA SER A 624 -5.16 9.45 16.84
C SER A 624 -5.65 10.37 17.97
N VAL A 625 -4.79 10.67 18.96
CA VAL A 625 -5.09 11.63 20.03
C VAL A 625 -5.32 13.03 19.45
N GLU A 626 -4.41 13.54 18.61
CA GLU A 626 -4.56 14.86 17.97
C GLU A 626 -5.86 14.97 17.15
N SER A 627 -6.20 13.91 16.41
CA SER A 627 -7.42 13.86 15.58
C SER A 627 -8.68 13.92 16.45
N ARG A 628 -8.75 13.12 17.52
CA ARG A 628 -9.90 13.11 18.44
C ARG A 628 -10.04 14.41 19.22
N VAL A 629 -8.93 14.96 19.68
CA VAL A 629 -8.92 16.26 20.37
C VAL A 629 -9.42 17.37 19.45
N ARG A 630 -8.97 17.39 18.20
CA ARG A 630 -9.44 18.34 17.18
C ARG A 630 -10.92 18.17 16.87
N TYR A 631 -11.39 16.92 16.78
CA TYR A 631 -12.81 16.61 16.60
C TYR A 631 -13.68 17.19 17.75
N LEU A 632 -13.18 17.11 18.99
CA LEU A 632 -13.82 17.70 20.16
C LEU A 632 -13.66 19.22 20.26
N GLY A 633 -13.05 19.87 19.25
CA GLY A 633 -12.80 21.31 19.23
C GLY A 633 -11.75 21.78 20.22
N GLY A 634 -10.85 20.89 20.63
CA GLY A 634 -9.83 21.15 21.62
C GLY A 634 -8.42 21.29 21.06
N THR A 635 -7.48 21.45 21.99
CA THR A 635 -6.06 21.49 21.72
C THR A 635 -5.32 20.48 22.59
N VAL A 636 -4.24 19.89 22.07
CA VAL A 636 -3.33 19.03 22.82
C VAL A 636 -1.92 19.58 22.80
N GLN A 637 -1.30 19.59 23.96
CA GLN A 637 0.07 20.03 24.16
C GLN A 637 0.88 18.88 24.74
N PHE A 638 2.04 18.63 24.14
CA PHE A 638 3.00 17.64 24.59
C PHE A 638 4.21 18.35 25.18
N ASP A 639 4.44 18.16 26.47
CA ASP A 639 5.63 18.60 27.18
C ASP A 639 6.44 17.36 27.57
N ALA A 640 7.38 16.99 26.72
CA ALA A 640 8.15 15.77 26.85
C ALA A 640 9.58 15.99 26.35
N ALA A 641 10.53 15.41 27.04
CA ALA A 641 11.92 15.38 26.62
C ALA A 641 12.56 14.03 27.00
N PRO A 642 13.52 13.52 26.22
CA PRO A 642 14.23 12.30 26.56
C PRO A 642 14.85 12.34 27.96
N GLY A 643 14.54 11.33 28.79
CA GLY A 643 15.02 11.19 30.14
C GLY A 643 14.25 11.97 31.21
N ARG A 644 13.17 12.68 30.89
CA ARG A 644 12.40 13.50 31.86
C ARG A 644 10.92 13.09 31.98
N GLY A 645 10.52 11.95 31.42
CA GLY A 645 9.11 11.58 31.34
C GLY A 645 8.33 12.42 30.33
N ALA A 646 7.01 12.36 30.39
CA ALA A 646 6.14 13.19 29.56
C ALA A 646 4.95 13.72 30.32
N VAL A 647 4.50 14.93 29.94
CA VAL A 647 3.25 15.56 30.37
C VAL A 647 2.44 15.88 29.13
N VAL A 648 1.30 15.25 28.98
CA VAL A 648 0.38 15.54 27.88
C VAL A 648 -0.85 16.22 28.42
N THR A 649 -1.13 17.42 27.92
CA THR A 649 -2.26 18.23 28.34
C THR A 649 -3.23 18.42 27.19
N VAL A 650 -4.47 18.02 27.37
CA VAL A 650 -5.60 18.22 26.46
C VAL A 650 -6.53 19.26 27.06
N ARG A 651 -6.89 20.27 26.28
CA ARG A 651 -7.84 21.32 26.67
C ARG A 651 -9.02 21.33 25.72
N LEU A 652 -10.22 21.29 26.26
CA LEU A 652 -11.48 21.21 25.53
C LEU A 652 -12.43 22.29 26.04
N GLY A 653 -13.12 22.98 25.15
CA GLY A 653 -14.18 23.90 25.55
C GLY A 653 -15.35 23.16 26.21
N LYS A 654 -15.96 23.74 27.21
CA LYS A 654 -17.28 23.32 27.70
C LYS A 654 -18.34 23.65 26.62
N LYS A 655 -19.12 22.65 26.21
CA LYS A 655 -20.31 22.88 25.36
C LYS A 655 -21.49 23.14 26.21
#